data_59b5974edecc0dc9533e4a7c28ea3473
#
_entry.id   59b5974edecc0dc9533e4a7c28ea3473
#
_cell.length_a   1.000
_cell.length_b   1.000
_cell.length_c   1.000
_cell.angle_alpha   90.00
_cell.angle_beta   90.00
_cell.angle_gamma   90.00
#
_symmetry.space_group_name_H-M   'P 1'
#
loop_
_entity.id
_entity.type
_entity.pdbx_description
1 polymer ?
#
loop_
_entity_poly.entity_id
_entity_poly.type
_entity_poly.pdbx_seq_one_letter_code
_entity_poly.pdbx_strand_id
1 'polypeptide(L)'
;MEAVKGLVSWRGVVLGEGVCPVDLALSYLRLIQEESCGRCGPCRIGVDIMRELFEKLAAGESEPDRGGEDPVARIRRLAESIEDSAWCGIANTIRDPILALLDLGAEHFAEHAAGTTCGPLATHGWVAAPCRSTCPSTVDCAAYIFQALEEHPHLGTTIVKRDNPLPAIIGRTCPHPCESNCTLAPMGQPIAINNIKRWCADRAEGLADDKGASGRLADPLAGATPDVVAAAGGARLIAGGPHEVSELTTAQWSQRPVEVTCRLDETWQACGKKVAIIGAGPAGLSAAYYLARRGYAPTIFEDLPVPGGMVHVGIPEYRLPRHVIRRETELIQQEGVEIRYNTRLGRDIQFADLQKEGFEATFVAIGAHLGRPLGIPGEDLPGSMDAIEFLKKVALGEPVDIGETVLVLGGGNSAMDAARTSIRLGAKKVQVVYRRTRNEMPANPWEIEEAEEEGVEFLYLAAPMECKGTDDHVNGLVCQQMELGEPDESGRRKPVPADMAPFVLTADTIIAAVGQQPDFAPFKADEAIKFNRWNYMEADPYTLMTTKPGLFVGGDAVSGGGTIIEAINAGKTAAKYIDMYLRGEPVEEDIEDKTRRLAVYLGAQNSGEPLCEGVDYGVRQKMPMLAPEVRKHTFEPTELGYTLEQVTAEADRCLRCHRPILVAY
;
A
#
# COMPACT_ATOMS: atom_id res chain seq x y z
N MET A 1 -5.38 23.85 9.05
CA MET A 1 -4.01 23.43 9.37
C MET A 1 -3.55 24.27 10.53
N GLU A 2 -3.36 23.68 11.70
CA GLU A 2 -2.55 24.32 12.74
C GLU A 2 -1.22 24.67 12.10
N ALA A 3 -0.75 25.87 12.32
CA ALA A 3 0.44 26.38 11.65
C ALA A 3 1.66 25.55 12.09
N VAL A 4 2.30 24.88 11.14
CA VAL A 4 3.62 24.27 11.34
C VAL A 4 4.56 25.37 11.78
N LYS A 5 5.09 25.31 13.00
CA LYS A 5 6.02 26.30 13.53
C LYS A 5 7.45 26.04 13.09
N GLY A 6 7.83 24.77 12.94
CA GLY A 6 9.14 24.38 12.46
C GLY A 6 9.09 23.12 11.60
N LEU A 7 9.92 23.07 10.57
CA LEU A 7 10.08 21.92 9.68
C LEU A 7 11.55 21.73 9.34
N VAL A 8 12.03 20.51 9.47
CA VAL A 8 13.34 20.08 8.95
C VAL A 8 13.14 18.91 8.02
N SER A 9 13.63 19.02 6.80
CA SER A 9 13.57 17.96 5.80
C SER A 9 14.74 18.07 4.81
N TRP A 10 14.97 17.04 4.02
CA TRP A 10 15.96 17.10 2.92
C TRP A 10 15.66 18.19 1.86
N ARG A 11 14.46 18.77 1.86
CA ARG A 11 14.06 19.86 0.95
C ARG A 11 14.29 21.25 1.52
N GLY A 12 14.68 21.34 2.78
CA GLY A 12 14.95 22.61 3.46
C GLY A 12 14.39 22.65 4.86
N VAL A 13 14.57 23.81 5.46
CA VAL A 13 14.22 24.11 6.84
C VAL A 13 13.26 25.31 6.87
N VAL A 14 12.24 25.23 7.71
CA VAL A 14 11.36 26.34 8.09
C VAL A 14 11.51 26.55 9.59
N LEU A 15 11.83 27.77 10.00
CA LEU A 15 12.01 28.14 11.39
C LEU A 15 11.04 29.29 11.71
N GLY A 16 10.01 29.02 12.51
CA GLY A 16 9.02 30.00 12.94
C GLY A 16 9.37 30.65 14.28
N GLU A 17 8.58 31.62 14.67
CA GLU A 17 8.76 32.31 15.95
C GLU A 17 8.65 31.36 17.15
N GLY A 18 9.60 31.46 18.09
CA GLY A 18 9.62 30.67 19.31
C GLY A 18 10.11 29.23 19.15
N VAL A 19 10.55 28.81 17.95
CA VAL A 19 11.16 27.48 17.72
C VAL A 19 12.66 27.57 17.99
N CYS A 20 13.13 26.76 18.93
CA CYS A 20 14.57 26.63 19.22
C CYS A 20 15.26 25.81 18.11
N PRO A 21 16.17 26.39 17.32
CA PRO A 21 16.87 25.67 16.26
C PRO A 21 17.83 24.60 16.82
N VAL A 22 18.34 24.76 18.03
CA VAL A 22 19.21 23.77 18.70
C VAL A 22 18.42 22.50 19.02
N ASP A 23 17.24 22.63 19.64
CA ASP A 23 16.39 21.49 19.99
C ASP A 23 15.77 20.84 18.75
N LEU A 24 15.43 21.64 17.74
CA LEU A 24 14.95 21.13 16.46
C LEU A 24 16.02 20.29 15.72
N ALA A 25 17.29 20.75 15.72
CA ALA A 25 18.42 20.00 15.16
C ALA A 25 18.71 18.72 15.94
N LEU A 26 18.68 18.78 17.26
CA LEU A 26 18.87 17.63 18.14
C LEU A 26 17.78 16.56 17.89
N SER A 27 16.53 16.98 17.83
CA SER A 27 15.39 16.09 17.55
C SER A 27 15.50 15.46 16.15
N TYR A 28 15.97 16.21 15.17
CA TYR A 28 16.22 15.70 13.81
C TYR A 28 17.34 14.64 13.78
N LEU A 29 18.46 14.87 14.47
CA LEU A 29 19.54 13.91 14.57
C LEU A 29 19.14 12.63 15.33
N ARG A 30 18.32 12.75 16.36
CA ARG A 30 17.74 11.59 17.06
C ARG A 30 16.89 10.73 16.12
N LEU A 31 16.03 11.35 15.32
CA LEU A 31 15.26 10.64 14.29
C LEU A 31 16.16 9.93 13.28
N ILE A 32 17.22 10.60 12.80
CA ILE A 32 18.19 9.98 11.88
C ILE A 32 18.91 8.81 12.53
N GLN A 33 19.34 8.93 13.79
CA GLN A 33 20.02 7.87 14.52
C GLN A 33 19.14 6.64 14.70
N GLU A 34 17.86 6.84 15.03
CA GLU A 34 16.87 5.77 15.17
C GLU A 34 16.68 4.98 13.87
N GLU A 35 16.74 5.65 12.73
CA GLU A 35 16.51 5.06 11.39
C GLU A 35 17.81 4.65 10.68
N SER A 36 18.97 4.92 11.26
CA SER A 36 20.26 4.58 10.68
C SER A 36 20.54 3.08 10.74
N CYS A 37 21.00 2.50 9.63
CA CYS A 37 21.39 1.09 9.60
C CYS A 37 22.74 0.81 10.31
N GLY A 38 23.48 1.85 10.74
CA GLY A 38 24.75 1.74 11.47
C GLY A 38 25.93 1.14 10.69
N ARG A 39 25.79 0.85 9.38
CA ARG A 39 26.82 0.15 8.59
C ARG A 39 28.03 1.01 8.25
N CYS A 40 27.85 2.30 8.00
CA CYS A 40 28.95 3.20 7.62
C CYS A 40 29.37 4.13 8.77
N GLY A 41 30.66 4.52 8.77
CA GLY A 41 31.23 5.41 9.77
C GLY A 41 30.52 6.75 9.94
N PRO A 42 30.14 7.45 8.85
CA PRO A 42 29.46 8.75 8.95
C PRO A 42 28.18 8.71 9.78
N CYS A 43 27.28 7.76 9.55
CA CYS A 43 26.08 7.63 10.36
C CYS A 43 26.41 7.17 11.79
N ARG A 44 27.22 6.11 11.93
CA ARG A 44 27.47 5.47 13.21
C ARG A 44 28.26 6.33 14.21
N ILE A 45 29.22 7.13 13.69
CA ILE A 45 30.13 7.93 14.52
C ILE A 45 29.83 9.42 14.36
N GLY A 46 29.67 9.91 13.12
CA GLY A 46 29.48 11.33 12.85
C GLY A 46 28.18 11.88 13.41
N VAL A 47 27.08 11.16 13.28
CA VAL A 47 25.77 11.55 13.85
C VAL A 47 25.82 11.53 15.37
N ASP A 48 26.45 10.52 15.97
CA ASP A 48 26.59 10.43 17.43
C ASP A 48 27.37 11.63 17.99
N ILE A 49 28.51 11.97 17.39
CA ILE A 49 29.30 13.13 17.83
C ILE A 49 28.51 14.43 17.67
N MET A 50 27.81 14.61 16.54
CA MET A 50 26.99 15.80 16.36
C MET A 50 25.86 15.88 17.39
N ARG A 51 25.17 14.75 17.65
CA ARG A 51 24.10 14.68 18.65
C ARG A 51 24.61 15.09 20.05
N GLU A 52 25.77 14.54 20.47
CA GLU A 52 26.40 14.91 21.76
C GLU A 52 26.74 16.41 21.84
N LEU A 53 27.22 17.01 20.75
CA LEU A 53 27.49 18.44 20.69
C LEU A 53 26.21 19.27 20.80
N PHE A 54 25.13 18.87 20.11
CA PHE A 54 23.84 19.52 20.23
C PHE A 54 23.22 19.34 21.63
N GLU A 55 23.40 18.18 22.28
CA GLU A 55 22.94 17.95 23.66
C GLU A 55 23.64 18.90 24.65
N LYS A 56 24.95 19.09 24.50
CA LYS A 56 25.70 20.06 25.29
C LYS A 56 25.22 21.51 25.05
N LEU A 57 25.05 21.90 23.79
CA LEU A 57 24.50 23.22 23.46
C LEU A 57 23.09 23.40 24.02
N ALA A 58 22.22 22.40 23.93
CA ALA A 58 20.86 22.46 24.51
C ALA A 58 20.89 22.60 26.04
N ALA A 59 21.89 22.03 26.70
CA ALA A 59 22.13 22.18 28.13
C ALA A 59 22.82 23.49 28.52
N GLY A 60 23.21 24.33 27.56
CA GLY A 60 23.97 25.57 27.82
C GLY A 60 25.46 25.31 28.16
N GLU A 61 25.97 24.12 27.81
CA GLU A 61 27.35 23.71 28.04
C GLU A 61 28.18 23.99 26.79
N SER A 62 29.13 24.90 26.84
CA SER A 62 29.91 25.37 25.68
C SER A 62 31.40 25.17 25.83
N GLU A 63 31.85 24.22 26.64
CA GLU A 63 33.29 23.99 26.75
C GLU A 63 33.89 23.56 25.39
N PRO A 64 34.92 24.27 24.91
CA PRO A 64 35.70 23.86 23.75
C PRO A 64 36.21 22.43 23.97
N ASP A 65 36.30 21.66 22.90
CA ASP A 65 36.89 20.32 22.97
C ASP A 65 38.41 20.38 23.35
N ARG A 66 39.04 19.20 23.49
CA ARG A 66 40.48 19.10 23.81
C ARG A 66 41.38 19.80 22.78
N GLY A 67 40.85 20.17 21.62
CA GLY A 67 41.53 20.93 20.55
C GLY A 67 41.24 22.41 20.56
N GLY A 68 40.35 22.92 21.42
CA GLY A 68 39.96 24.33 21.49
C GLY A 68 39.03 24.79 20.38
N GLU A 69 38.40 23.86 19.62
CA GLU A 69 37.49 24.18 18.55
C GLU A 69 36.11 24.53 19.12
N ASP A 70 35.47 25.58 18.57
CA ASP A 70 34.11 25.96 18.89
C ASP A 70 33.11 24.85 18.51
N PRO A 71 32.15 24.48 19.38
CA PRO A 71 31.18 23.42 19.12
C PRO A 71 30.38 23.60 17.83
N VAL A 72 29.96 24.82 17.51
CA VAL A 72 29.20 25.14 16.29
C VAL A 72 30.05 24.95 15.04
N ALA A 73 31.30 25.42 15.07
CA ALA A 73 32.25 25.22 13.98
C ALA A 73 32.54 23.72 13.74
N ARG A 74 32.66 22.94 14.82
CA ARG A 74 32.86 21.49 14.76
C ARG A 74 31.66 20.77 14.18
N ILE A 75 30.42 21.13 14.57
CA ILE A 75 29.19 20.58 13.99
C ILE A 75 29.15 20.85 12.48
N ARG A 76 29.46 22.08 12.05
CA ARG A 76 29.50 22.47 10.63
C ARG A 76 30.46 21.58 9.85
N ARG A 77 31.68 21.44 10.30
CA ARG A 77 32.71 20.61 9.67
C ARG A 77 32.32 19.11 9.62
N LEU A 78 31.67 18.60 10.67
CA LEU A 78 31.17 17.21 10.68
C LEU A 78 30.03 17.03 9.66
N ALA A 79 29.09 17.95 9.59
CA ALA A 79 27.98 17.92 8.64
C ALA A 79 28.51 17.93 7.17
N GLU A 80 29.50 18.76 6.87
CA GLU A 80 30.16 18.81 5.55
C GLU A 80 30.89 17.49 5.20
N SER A 81 31.57 16.87 6.18
CA SER A 81 32.35 15.64 5.94
C SER A 81 31.50 14.38 5.78
N ILE A 82 30.24 14.38 6.22
CA ILE A 82 29.36 13.22 6.14
C ILE A 82 29.00 12.90 4.70
N GLU A 83 28.72 13.90 3.86
CA GLU A 83 28.31 13.70 2.46
C GLU A 83 29.42 13.00 1.66
N ASP A 84 30.67 13.39 1.84
CA ASP A 84 31.82 12.87 1.08
C ASP A 84 32.12 11.39 1.36
N SER A 85 31.61 10.84 2.47
CA SER A 85 31.99 9.51 2.96
C SER A 85 30.80 8.57 3.20
N ALA A 86 29.56 9.02 2.94
CA ALA A 86 28.34 8.26 3.19
C ALA A 86 27.94 7.37 2.00
N TRP A 87 27.40 6.20 2.32
CA TRP A 87 27.03 5.19 1.31
C TRP A 87 25.53 5.11 1.01
N CYS A 88 24.68 5.85 1.71
CA CYS A 88 23.24 5.73 1.57
C CYS A 88 22.51 7.09 1.65
N GLY A 89 21.27 7.12 1.16
CA GLY A 89 20.46 8.33 1.08
C GLY A 89 20.18 9.02 2.42
N ILE A 90 20.18 8.28 3.56
CA ILE A 90 19.90 8.91 4.85
C ILE A 90 21.01 9.90 5.26
N ALA A 91 22.25 9.56 4.98
CA ALA A 91 23.38 10.44 5.31
C ALA A 91 23.38 11.72 4.46
N ASN A 92 22.94 11.62 3.19
CA ASN A 92 22.82 12.77 2.29
C ASN A 92 21.71 13.74 2.73
N THR A 93 20.84 13.34 3.67
CA THR A 93 19.81 14.22 4.23
C THR A 93 20.24 14.96 5.50
N ILE A 94 21.49 14.82 5.93
CA ILE A 94 22.00 15.41 7.18
C ILE A 94 22.61 16.79 6.94
N ARG A 95 23.49 16.89 5.95
CA ARG A 95 24.32 18.08 5.70
C ARG A 95 23.49 19.35 5.55
N ASP A 96 22.69 19.42 4.49
CA ASP A 96 22.00 20.65 4.11
C ASP A 96 21.01 21.13 5.17
N PRO A 97 20.17 20.28 5.79
CA PRO A 97 19.31 20.69 6.89
C PRO A 97 20.07 21.20 8.11
N ILE A 98 21.16 20.54 8.50
CA ILE A 98 21.96 21.00 9.66
C ILE A 98 22.65 22.32 9.35
N LEU A 99 23.27 22.49 8.18
CA LEU A 99 23.87 23.76 7.78
C LEU A 99 22.83 24.88 7.72
N ALA A 100 21.66 24.61 7.15
CA ALA A 100 20.56 25.59 7.11
C ALA A 100 20.08 25.99 8.51
N LEU A 101 19.96 25.06 9.45
CA LEU A 101 19.61 25.36 10.85
C LEU A 101 20.68 26.24 11.50
N LEU A 102 21.97 25.94 11.32
CA LEU A 102 23.07 26.72 11.85
C LEU A 102 23.07 28.16 11.30
N ASP A 103 22.75 28.33 10.01
CA ASP A 103 22.72 29.65 9.37
C ASP A 103 21.48 30.44 9.76
N LEU A 104 20.29 29.83 9.72
CA LEU A 104 19.02 30.48 10.09
C LEU A 104 18.93 30.81 11.57
N GLY A 105 19.53 30.00 12.44
CA GLY A 105 19.49 30.13 13.89
C GLY A 105 20.78 30.69 14.50
N ALA A 106 21.68 31.32 13.74
CA ALA A 106 23.02 31.67 14.18
C ALA A 106 23.08 32.48 15.51
N GLU A 107 22.19 33.45 15.67
CA GLU A 107 22.09 34.23 16.91
C GLU A 107 21.68 33.33 18.09
N HIS A 108 20.72 32.48 17.89
CA HIS A 108 20.20 31.56 18.90
C HIS A 108 21.23 30.49 19.31
N PHE A 109 22.03 29.97 18.36
CA PHE A 109 23.15 29.10 18.66
C PHE A 109 24.22 29.80 19.50
N ALA A 110 24.50 31.10 19.25
CA ALA A 110 25.42 31.88 20.06
C ALA A 110 24.89 32.10 21.49
N GLU A 111 23.58 32.29 21.66
CA GLU A 111 22.95 32.40 22.99
C GLU A 111 23.09 31.08 23.77
N HIS A 112 22.86 29.93 23.14
CA HIS A 112 23.06 28.62 23.75
C HIS A 112 24.52 28.36 24.10
N ALA A 113 25.44 28.73 23.23
CA ALA A 113 26.88 28.71 23.53
C ALA A 113 27.28 29.65 24.69
N ALA A 114 26.51 30.68 24.95
CA ALA A 114 26.69 31.56 26.10
C ALA A 114 25.98 31.10 27.39
N GLY A 115 25.35 29.91 27.38
CA GLY A 115 24.70 29.30 28.55
C GLY A 115 23.18 29.47 28.63
N THR A 116 22.54 29.96 27.57
CA THR A 116 21.07 29.99 27.49
C THR A 116 20.50 28.60 27.26
N THR A 117 19.34 28.31 27.83
CA THR A 117 18.62 27.05 27.62
C THR A 117 17.18 27.32 27.23
N CYS A 118 16.65 26.51 26.31
CA CYS A 118 15.23 26.47 25.91
C CYS A 118 14.52 25.26 26.46
N GLY A 119 13.19 25.29 26.53
CA GLY A 119 12.40 24.08 26.80
C GLY A 119 12.33 23.18 25.58
N PRO A 120 12.09 21.87 25.78
CA PRO A 120 12.00 20.91 24.69
C PRO A 120 10.81 21.21 23.78
N LEU A 121 11.01 21.06 22.47
CA LEU A 121 9.96 21.21 21.47
C LEU A 121 9.10 19.93 21.38
N ALA A 122 7.80 20.12 21.21
CA ALA A 122 6.94 19.03 20.77
C ALA A 122 7.15 18.78 19.27
N THR A 123 7.77 17.67 18.93
CA THR A 123 8.11 17.32 17.54
C THR A 123 7.57 15.95 17.15
N HIS A 124 7.20 15.80 15.88
CA HIS A 124 6.82 14.53 15.28
C HIS A 124 7.69 14.26 14.06
N GLY A 125 8.35 13.09 14.07
CA GLY A 125 9.22 12.67 12.99
C GLY A 125 8.56 11.61 12.11
N TRP A 126 8.92 11.63 10.82
CA TRP A 126 8.57 10.59 9.86
C TRP A 126 9.73 10.36 8.90
N VAL A 127 9.98 9.09 8.56
CA VAL A 127 10.97 8.77 7.52
C VAL A 127 10.24 8.39 6.24
N ALA A 128 10.37 9.22 5.23
CA ALA A 128 9.85 9.00 3.90
C ALA A 128 10.91 8.33 3.01
N ALA A 129 10.46 7.52 2.07
CA ALA A 129 11.22 7.12 0.90
C ALA A 129 10.28 7.29 -0.30
N PRO A 130 10.75 7.54 -1.53
CA PRO A 130 9.85 7.70 -2.67
C PRO A 130 8.87 6.53 -2.82
N CYS A 131 9.35 5.30 -2.66
CA CYS A 131 8.52 4.09 -2.69
C CYS A 131 7.51 4.02 -1.53
N ARG A 132 7.91 4.37 -0.30
CA ARG A 132 7.03 4.40 0.88
C ARG A 132 5.97 5.49 0.76
N SER A 133 6.37 6.68 0.33
CA SER A 133 5.47 7.84 0.17
C SER A 133 4.42 7.64 -0.93
N THR A 134 4.73 6.85 -1.95
CA THR A 134 3.78 6.57 -3.03
C THR A 134 2.87 5.37 -2.71
N CYS A 135 3.24 4.55 -1.74
CA CYS A 135 2.40 3.44 -1.31
C CYS A 135 1.18 3.97 -0.54
N PRO A 136 -0.07 3.66 -0.96
CA PRO A 136 -1.27 4.11 -0.24
C PRO A 136 -1.28 3.72 1.25
N SER A 137 -0.75 2.54 1.59
CA SER A 137 -0.64 2.06 2.98
C SER A 137 0.70 2.40 3.65
N THR A 138 1.55 3.17 2.99
CA THR A 138 2.85 3.64 3.51
C THR A 138 3.79 2.52 4.01
N VAL A 139 3.73 1.34 3.37
CA VAL A 139 4.57 0.18 3.71
C VAL A 139 6.05 0.54 3.58
N ASP A 140 6.85 0.17 4.58
CA ASP A 140 8.29 0.41 4.57
C ASP A 140 9.00 -0.56 3.61
N CYS A 141 9.08 -0.15 2.34
CA CYS A 141 9.66 -0.99 1.28
C CYS A 141 11.16 -1.23 1.51
N ALA A 142 11.92 -0.21 1.89
CA ALA A 142 13.36 -0.33 2.07
C ALA A 142 13.72 -1.30 3.20
N ALA A 143 12.92 -1.31 4.28
CA ALA A 143 13.15 -2.18 5.42
C ALA A 143 12.93 -3.67 5.08
N TYR A 144 11.80 -4.02 4.44
CA TYR A 144 11.60 -5.45 4.11
C TYR A 144 12.47 -5.93 2.94
N ILE A 145 12.85 -5.06 1.99
CA ILE A 145 13.84 -5.39 0.94
C ILE A 145 15.18 -5.74 1.59
N PHE A 146 15.58 -4.99 2.61
CA PHE A 146 16.79 -5.31 3.35
C PHE A 146 16.70 -6.68 4.05
N GLN A 147 15.56 -7.01 4.67
CA GLN A 147 15.36 -8.32 5.27
C GLN A 147 15.38 -9.46 4.22
N ALA A 148 14.87 -9.20 3.03
CA ALA A 148 14.96 -10.15 1.92
C ALA A 148 16.42 -10.38 1.47
N LEU A 149 17.23 -9.32 1.42
CA LEU A 149 18.66 -9.41 1.11
C LEU A 149 19.43 -10.23 2.15
N GLU A 150 19.07 -10.11 3.43
CA GLU A 150 19.66 -10.87 4.53
C GLU A 150 19.01 -12.28 4.71
N GLU A 151 18.20 -12.71 3.77
CA GLU A 151 17.50 -14.01 3.76
C GLU A 151 16.56 -14.24 4.97
N HIS A 152 15.95 -13.16 5.47
CA HIS A 152 15.01 -13.18 6.59
C HIS A 152 13.55 -12.93 6.14
N PRO A 153 12.89 -13.84 5.38
CA PRO A 153 11.54 -13.62 4.83
C PRO A 153 10.48 -13.38 5.91
N HIS A 154 10.59 -14.03 7.07
CA HIS A 154 9.66 -13.84 8.19
C HIS A 154 9.72 -12.40 8.74
N LEU A 155 10.92 -11.85 8.94
CA LEU A 155 11.08 -10.47 9.38
C LEU A 155 10.60 -9.49 8.30
N GLY A 156 10.91 -9.76 7.04
CA GLY A 156 10.40 -8.98 5.91
C GLY A 156 8.86 -8.93 5.90
N THR A 157 8.21 -10.09 6.06
CA THR A 157 6.74 -10.19 6.11
C THR A 157 6.16 -9.48 7.34
N THR A 158 6.79 -9.59 8.50
CA THR A 158 6.38 -8.89 9.71
C THR A 158 6.40 -7.38 9.53
N ILE A 159 7.45 -6.83 8.89
CA ILE A 159 7.53 -5.40 8.55
C ILE A 159 6.38 -5.00 7.63
N VAL A 160 6.07 -5.80 6.62
CA VAL A 160 4.93 -5.53 5.73
C VAL A 160 3.61 -5.55 6.49
N LYS A 161 3.38 -6.53 7.38
CA LYS A 161 2.13 -6.68 8.15
C LYS A 161 1.84 -5.55 9.14
N ARG A 162 2.84 -4.75 9.47
CA ARG A 162 2.62 -3.51 10.24
C ARG A 162 1.66 -2.55 9.51
N ASP A 163 1.74 -2.49 8.19
CA ASP A 163 1.00 -1.55 7.36
C ASP A 163 0.05 -2.23 6.34
N ASN A 164 0.21 -3.54 6.13
CA ASN A 164 -0.56 -4.34 5.18
C ASN A 164 -0.66 -5.80 5.66
N PRO A 165 -1.82 -6.24 6.17
CA PRO A 165 -2.00 -7.59 6.72
C PRO A 165 -2.14 -8.69 5.66
N LEU A 166 -2.19 -8.34 4.36
CA LEU A 166 -2.40 -9.23 3.22
C LEU A 166 -1.21 -9.20 2.24
N PRO A 167 0.04 -9.49 2.69
CA PRO A 167 1.24 -9.33 1.88
C PRO A 167 1.30 -10.28 0.68
N ALA A 168 0.79 -11.51 0.78
CA ALA A 168 0.83 -12.50 -0.30
C ALA A 168 -0.21 -12.20 -1.39
N ILE A 169 -1.41 -11.75 -1.03
CA ILE A 169 -2.43 -11.25 -1.96
C ILE A 169 -1.87 -10.04 -2.71
N ILE A 170 -1.39 -9.03 -1.98
CA ILE A 170 -0.83 -7.81 -2.57
C ILE A 170 0.41 -8.09 -3.41
N GLY A 171 1.20 -9.11 -3.06
CA GLY A 171 2.35 -9.56 -3.83
C GLY A 171 2.02 -10.02 -5.26
N ARG A 172 0.73 -10.31 -5.53
CA ARG A 172 0.23 -10.81 -6.82
C ARG A 172 -0.70 -9.82 -7.55
N THR A 173 -1.21 -8.82 -6.86
CA THR A 173 -2.33 -8.00 -7.38
C THR A 173 -2.10 -6.50 -7.31
N CYS A 174 -1.00 -6.04 -6.69
CA CYS A 174 -0.69 -4.63 -6.55
C CYS A 174 -0.28 -4.00 -7.89
N PRO A 175 -0.77 -2.79 -8.24
CA PRO A 175 -0.29 -2.05 -9.40
C PRO A 175 1.10 -1.41 -9.18
N HIS A 176 1.77 -1.67 -8.06
CA HIS A 176 3.11 -1.23 -7.61
C HIS A 176 3.44 0.26 -7.89
N PRO A 177 2.65 1.22 -7.41
CA PRO A 177 2.97 2.64 -7.56
C PRO A 177 4.33 3.02 -6.93
N CYS A 178 4.78 2.25 -5.94
CA CYS A 178 6.10 2.39 -5.32
C CYS A 178 7.25 2.18 -6.32
N GLU A 179 7.10 1.30 -7.31
CA GLU A 179 8.10 1.03 -8.34
C GLU A 179 8.18 2.19 -9.33
N SER A 180 7.03 2.76 -9.73
CA SER A 180 6.99 3.91 -10.64
C SER A 180 7.69 5.15 -10.05
N ASN A 181 7.73 5.27 -8.73
CA ASN A 181 8.39 6.38 -8.03
C ASN A 181 9.74 5.98 -7.40
N CYS A 182 10.27 4.82 -7.74
CA CYS A 182 11.60 4.40 -7.32
C CYS A 182 12.67 5.33 -7.90
N THR A 183 13.72 5.64 -7.14
CA THR A 183 14.84 6.48 -7.59
C THR A 183 15.51 5.94 -8.87
N LEU A 184 15.48 4.62 -9.08
CA LEU A 184 15.98 3.98 -10.31
C LEU A 184 14.96 3.94 -11.47
N ALA A 185 13.73 4.42 -11.29
CA ALA A 185 12.71 4.41 -12.33
C ALA A 185 13.07 5.25 -13.58
N PRO A 186 13.70 6.45 -13.46
CA PRO A 186 14.11 7.22 -14.63
C PRO A 186 15.11 6.48 -15.55
N MET A 187 15.84 5.50 -15.02
CA MET A 187 16.74 4.64 -15.81
C MET A 187 16.00 3.47 -16.50
N GLY A 188 14.68 3.35 -16.34
CA GLY A 188 13.90 2.22 -16.80
C GLY A 188 14.12 0.92 -16.00
N GLN A 189 14.78 1.00 -14.84
CA GLN A 189 15.20 -0.15 -14.02
C GLN A 189 14.78 -0.01 -12.54
N PRO A 190 13.50 0.34 -12.22
CA PRO A 190 13.06 0.40 -10.82
C PRO A 190 13.26 -0.94 -10.12
N ILE A 191 13.42 -0.91 -8.81
CA ILE A 191 13.45 -2.15 -8.01
C ILE A 191 12.10 -2.89 -8.16
N ALA A 192 12.14 -4.20 -8.34
CA ALA A 192 10.94 -5.06 -8.38
C ALA A 192 10.38 -5.30 -6.96
N ILE A 193 9.94 -4.21 -6.34
CA ILE A 193 9.54 -4.12 -4.93
C ILE A 193 8.43 -5.11 -4.59
N ASN A 194 7.43 -5.22 -5.48
CA ASN A 194 6.30 -6.12 -5.27
C ASN A 194 6.70 -7.59 -5.31
N ASN A 195 7.62 -7.96 -6.21
CA ASN A 195 8.10 -9.33 -6.34
C ASN A 195 8.93 -9.77 -5.13
N ILE A 196 9.74 -8.87 -4.57
CA ILE A 196 10.47 -9.11 -3.31
C ILE A 196 9.49 -9.32 -2.15
N LYS A 197 8.44 -8.50 -2.04
CA LYS A 197 7.39 -8.65 -1.04
C LYS A 197 6.69 -10.00 -1.14
N ARG A 198 6.31 -10.41 -2.37
CA ARG A 198 5.73 -11.73 -2.64
C ARG A 198 6.65 -12.85 -2.19
N TRP A 199 7.94 -12.76 -2.50
CA TRP A 199 8.93 -13.75 -2.10
C TRP A 199 9.00 -13.92 -0.57
N CYS A 200 9.00 -12.80 0.17
CA CYS A 200 8.97 -12.84 1.64
C CYS A 200 7.69 -13.50 2.16
N ALA A 201 6.53 -13.06 1.66
CA ALA A 201 5.23 -13.56 2.12
C ALA A 201 5.03 -15.04 1.82
N ASP A 202 5.34 -15.48 0.60
CA ASP A 202 5.16 -16.88 0.20
C ASP A 202 5.97 -17.84 1.07
N ARG A 203 7.17 -17.46 1.48
CA ARG A 203 8.00 -18.28 2.39
C ARG A 203 7.56 -18.20 3.83
N ALA A 204 7.26 -17.00 4.32
CA ALA A 204 6.84 -16.81 5.71
C ALA A 204 5.49 -17.49 6.01
N GLU A 205 4.61 -17.58 5.03
CA GLU A 205 3.26 -18.12 5.19
C GLU A 205 3.11 -19.57 4.71
N GLY A 206 4.21 -20.18 4.26
CA GLY A 206 4.23 -21.58 3.80
C GLY A 206 3.50 -21.78 2.46
N LEU A 207 3.49 -20.75 1.61
CA LEU A 207 2.87 -20.77 0.28
C LEU A 207 3.85 -21.14 -0.85
N ALA A 208 5.17 -21.12 -0.56
CA ALA A 208 6.20 -21.50 -1.52
C ALA A 208 6.27 -23.02 -1.65
N ASP A 209 6.13 -23.54 -2.88
CA ASP A 209 6.44 -24.94 -3.19
C ASP A 209 7.96 -25.12 -3.23
N ASP A 210 8.55 -25.51 -2.12
CA ASP A 210 9.99 -25.81 -2.00
C ASP A 210 10.39 -27.13 -2.70
N LYS A 211 9.90 -27.39 -3.90
CA LYS A 211 10.34 -28.54 -4.69
C LYS A 211 11.78 -28.42 -5.24
N GLY A 212 12.51 -27.35 -4.87
CA GLY A 212 13.86 -27.07 -5.36
C GLY A 212 14.92 -26.72 -4.33
N ALA A 213 14.58 -26.50 -3.06
CA ALA A 213 15.56 -26.16 -2.03
C ALA A 213 15.50 -27.19 -0.89
N SER A 214 16.38 -28.19 -0.96
CA SER A 214 16.64 -29.15 0.13
C SER A 214 17.41 -28.47 1.29
N GLY A 215 16.82 -27.46 1.87
CA GLY A 215 17.26 -26.80 3.08
C GLY A 215 16.03 -26.25 3.77
N ARG A 216 15.49 -27.00 4.75
CA ARG A 216 14.63 -26.39 5.75
C ARG A 216 15.46 -25.29 6.37
N LEU A 217 15.21 -24.03 5.97
CA LEU A 217 15.60 -22.90 6.80
C LEU A 217 14.90 -23.13 8.12
N ALA A 218 15.67 -23.50 9.14
CA ALA A 218 15.15 -23.60 10.49
C ALA A 218 14.51 -22.25 10.78
N ASP A 219 13.22 -22.26 11.09
CA ASP A 219 12.50 -21.07 11.51
C ASP A 219 13.29 -20.50 12.69
N PRO A 220 13.95 -19.32 12.57
CA PRO A 220 14.73 -18.75 13.67
C PRO A 220 13.86 -18.43 14.89
N LEU A 221 12.53 -18.49 14.75
CA LEU A 221 11.55 -18.33 15.81
C LEU A 221 10.89 -19.68 16.20
N ALA A 222 11.29 -20.81 15.58
CA ALA A 222 10.80 -22.12 15.98
C ALA A 222 11.24 -22.42 17.42
N GLY A 223 10.31 -22.31 18.35
CA GLY A 223 10.56 -22.42 19.80
C GLY A 223 10.66 -21.10 20.55
N ALA A 224 10.50 -19.97 19.86
CA ALA A 224 10.37 -18.67 20.51
C ALA A 224 9.02 -18.58 21.27
N THR A 225 9.07 -18.00 22.46
CA THR A 225 7.85 -17.71 23.23
C THR A 225 6.99 -16.67 22.50
N PRO A 226 5.68 -16.60 22.77
CA PRO A 226 4.79 -15.57 22.20
C PRO A 226 5.34 -14.15 22.35
N ASP A 227 6.12 -13.88 23.39
CA ASP A 227 6.75 -12.58 23.65
C ASP A 227 7.84 -12.23 22.62
N VAL A 228 8.59 -13.23 22.12
CA VAL A 228 9.61 -13.03 21.07
C VAL A 228 8.96 -12.82 19.69
N VAL A 229 7.85 -13.51 19.42
CA VAL A 229 7.07 -13.32 18.19
C VAL A 229 6.36 -11.96 18.21
N ALA A 230 5.85 -11.53 19.36
CA ALA A 230 5.28 -10.20 19.56
C ALA A 230 6.35 -9.08 19.45
N ALA A 231 7.56 -9.34 19.91
CA ALA A 231 8.69 -8.43 19.77
C ALA A 231 9.20 -8.26 18.32
N ALA A 232 8.89 -9.19 17.40
CA ALA A 232 9.28 -9.13 15.99
C ALA A 232 8.39 -8.24 15.10
N GLY A 233 7.36 -7.58 15.61
CA GLY A 233 6.32 -6.83 14.86
C GLY A 233 6.62 -5.34 14.54
N GLY A 234 7.81 -4.75 14.65
CA GLY A 234 8.16 -3.38 14.21
C GLY A 234 9.65 -3.11 14.29
N ALA A 235 10.26 -2.87 13.16
CA ALA A 235 11.70 -2.74 13.08
C ALA A 235 12.19 -1.40 13.63
N ARG A 236 12.75 -1.40 14.82
CA ARG A 236 13.74 -0.41 15.26
C ARG A 236 15.09 -1.12 15.37
N LEU A 237 16.06 -0.72 14.55
CA LEU A 237 17.46 -1.03 14.78
C LEU A 237 17.95 -0.16 15.95
N ILE A 238 17.95 -0.70 17.18
CA ILE A 238 18.64 -0.05 18.28
C ILE A 238 20.07 -0.62 18.32
N ALA A 239 21.04 0.19 17.91
CA ALA A 239 22.41 -0.07 18.31
C ALA A 239 22.50 0.05 19.84
N GLY A 240 23.12 -0.92 20.51
CA GLY A 240 23.30 -0.91 21.96
C GLY A 240 23.93 0.38 22.45
N GLY A 241 23.64 0.74 23.69
CA GLY A 241 24.08 1.99 24.33
C GLY A 241 25.58 2.25 24.26
N PRO A 242 26.00 3.51 24.45
CA PRO A 242 27.33 4.03 24.08
C PRO A 242 28.53 3.41 24.86
N HIS A 243 28.31 2.57 25.85
CA HIS A 243 29.40 2.06 26.69
C HIS A 243 29.98 0.69 26.31
N GLU A 244 29.39 -0.05 25.35
CA GLU A 244 29.90 -1.38 24.96
C GLU A 244 30.55 -1.42 23.55
N VAL A 245 30.74 -0.28 22.90
CA VAL A 245 31.08 -0.22 21.47
C VAL A 245 32.60 -0.32 21.20
N SER A 246 33.46 -0.19 22.20
CA SER A 246 34.90 -0.04 22.00
C SER A 246 35.71 -1.31 21.68
N GLU A 247 35.14 -2.52 21.82
CA GLU A 247 35.92 -3.76 21.71
C GLU A 247 35.42 -4.80 20.68
N LEU A 248 34.37 -4.51 19.89
CA LEU A 248 33.83 -5.50 18.95
C LEU A 248 34.39 -5.33 17.53
N THR A 249 34.87 -6.43 16.96
CA THR A 249 35.31 -6.49 15.55
C THR A 249 34.12 -6.45 14.59
N THR A 250 34.35 -6.07 13.32
CA THR A 250 33.32 -6.01 12.26
C THR A 250 32.56 -7.34 12.10
N ALA A 251 33.22 -8.48 12.32
CA ALA A 251 32.61 -9.81 12.28
C ALA A 251 31.67 -10.07 13.46
N GLN A 252 31.91 -9.48 14.61
CA GLN A 252 31.06 -9.60 15.79
C GLN A 252 29.79 -8.71 15.69
N TRP A 253 29.87 -7.61 14.94
CA TRP A 253 28.72 -6.76 14.63
C TRP A 253 27.72 -7.44 13.67
N SER A 254 28.22 -8.23 12.72
CA SER A 254 27.36 -9.00 11.80
C SER A 254 26.61 -10.16 12.47
N GLN A 255 27.02 -10.57 13.67
CA GLN A 255 26.42 -11.66 14.45
C GLN A 255 25.51 -11.20 15.59
N ARG A 256 25.41 -9.90 15.88
CA ARG A 256 24.43 -9.42 16.84
C ARG A 256 23.02 -9.63 16.29
N PRO A 257 22.10 -10.26 17.04
CA PRO A 257 20.71 -10.25 16.68
C PRO A 257 20.28 -8.79 16.53
N VAL A 258 19.71 -8.45 15.39
CA VAL A 258 19.00 -7.21 15.20
C VAL A 258 17.83 -7.29 16.17
N GLU A 259 17.89 -6.60 17.30
CA GLU A 259 16.71 -6.38 18.13
C GLU A 259 15.76 -5.52 17.33
N VAL A 260 14.88 -6.21 16.60
CA VAL A 260 13.72 -5.62 15.96
C VAL A 260 12.74 -5.31 17.08
N THR A 261 12.92 -4.19 17.76
CA THR A 261 11.92 -3.69 18.67
C THR A 261 10.77 -3.13 17.87
N CYS A 262 9.76 -4.00 17.67
CA CYS A 262 8.43 -3.51 17.45
C CYS A 262 7.99 -2.73 18.69
N ARG A 263 7.72 -1.46 18.57
CA ARG A 263 6.60 -0.93 19.30
C ARG A 263 5.30 -1.41 18.63
N LEU A 264 4.97 -2.67 18.85
CA LEU A 264 3.60 -3.01 19.15
C LEU A 264 3.46 -2.51 20.58
N ASP A 265 3.14 -1.23 20.70
CA ASP A 265 2.91 -0.60 21.97
C ASP A 265 1.83 -1.43 22.66
N GLU A 266 2.20 -1.91 23.85
CA GLU A 266 1.33 -2.48 24.85
C GLU A 266 0.64 -3.79 24.43
N THR A 267 0.81 -4.80 25.20
CA THR A 267 -0.10 -5.94 25.28
C THR A 267 -1.50 -5.38 25.58
N TRP A 268 -2.27 -5.08 24.54
CA TRP A 268 -3.63 -4.62 24.68
C TRP A 268 -4.40 -5.74 25.34
N GLN A 269 -4.82 -5.50 26.59
CA GLN A 269 -5.70 -6.43 27.26
C GLN A 269 -7.04 -6.42 26.52
N ALA A 270 -7.59 -7.62 26.28
CA ALA A 270 -8.90 -7.74 25.66
C ALA A 270 -9.91 -6.85 26.40
N CYS A 271 -10.42 -5.83 25.71
CA CYS A 271 -11.37 -4.88 26.29
C CYS A 271 -12.82 -5.36 26.21
N GLY A 272 -13.07 -6.45 25.47
CA GLY A 272 -14.38 -7.07 25.31
C GLY A 272 -15.37 -6.31 24.43
N LYS A 273 -15.02 -5.11 23.96
CA LYS A 273 -15.89 -4.31 23.07
C LYS A 273 -15.97 -4.93 21.68
N LYS A 274 -17.20 -5.04 21.18
CA LYS A 274 -17.49 -5.66 19.88
C LYS A 274 -17.56 -4.62 18.77
N VAL A 275 -16.97 -4.95 17.62
CA VAL A 275 -17.04 -4.13 16.41
C VAL A 275 -17.62 -4.98 15.28
N ALA A 276 -18.69 -4.49 14.64
CA ALA A 276 -19.25 -5.10 13.46
C ALA A 276 -18.52 -4.60 12.19
N ILE A 277 -18.18 -5.51 11.30
CA ILE A 277 -17.57 -5.20 10.01
C ILE A 277 -18.43 -5.83 8.93
N ILE A 278 -18.86 -5.05 7.95
CA ILE A 278 -19.75 -5.51 6.89
C ILE A 278 -18.93 -5.70 5.62
N GLY A 279 -18.62 -6.97 5.30
CA GLY A 279 -17.84 -7.41 4.16
C GLY A 279 -16.45 -7.92 4.53
N ALA A 280 -16.08 -9.12 4.05
CA ALA A 280 -14.78 -9.77 4.21
C ALA A 280 -13.83 -9.49 3.03
N GLY A 281 -13.96 -8.35 2.37
CA GLY A 281 -13.00 -7.84 1.39
C GLY A 281 -11.73 -7.29 2.06
N PRO A 282 -10.74 -6.80 1.27
CA PRO A 282 -9.47 -6.31 1.81
C PRO A 282 -9.60 -5.23 2.89
N ALA A 283 -10.55 -4.31 2.74
CA ALA A 283 -10.80 -3.27 3.75
C ALA A 283 -11.32 -3.86 5.07
N GLY A 284 -12.30 -4.77 5.00
CA GLY A 284 -12.88 -5.42 6.19
C GLY A 284 -11.89 -6.34 6.89
N LEU A 285 -11.15 -7.17 6.15
CA LEU A 285 -10.10 -8.03 6.69
C LEU A 285 -8.98 -7.22 7.34
N SER A 286 -8.57 -6.11 6.73
CA SER A 286 -7.57 -5.20 7.27
C SER A 286 -8.05 -4.54 8.58
N ALA A 287 -9.28 -4.01 8.60
CA ALA A 287 -9.86 -3.41 9.80
C ALA A 287 -9.95 -4.44 10.95
N ALA A 288 -10.43 -5.64 10.66
CA ALA A 288 -10.54 -6.73 11.63
C ALA A 288 -9.18 -7.09 12.24
N TYR A 289 -8.15 -7.25 11.40
CA TYR A 289 -6.79 -7.53 11.84
C TYR A 289 -6.27 -6.49 12.84
N TYR A 290 -6.34 -5.20 12.48
CA TYR A 290 -5.83 -4.14 13.36
C TYR A 290 -6.68 -3.92 14.61
N LEU A 291 -8.00 -4.14 14.56
CA LEU A 291 -8.88 -4.06 15.74
C LEU A 291 -8.64 -5.23 16.70
N ALA A 292 -8.51 -6.46 16.20
CA ALA A 292 -8.21 -7.62 17.02
C ALA A 292 -6.89 -7.42 17.78
N ARG A 293 -5.86 -6.95 17.09
CA ARG A 293 -4.56 -6.64 17.71
C ARG A 293 -4.59 -5.48 18.70
N ARG A 294 -5.64 -4.65 18.70
CA ARG A 294 -5.92 -3.63 19.73
C ARG A 294 -6.81 -4.15 20.89
N GLY A 295 -7.12 -5.45 20.92
CA GLY A 295 -7.89 -6.08 22.00
C GLY A 295 -9.41 -5.98 21.84
N TYR A 296 -9.91 -5.54 20.68
CA TYR A 296 -11.34 -5.55 20.35
C TYR A 296 -11.78 -6.94 19.86
N ALA A 297 -13.09 -7.18 19.85
CA ALA A 297 -13.71 -8.40 19.33
C ALA A 297 -14.42 -8.09 17.98
N PRO A 298 -13.71 -8.07 16.85
CA PRO A 298 -14.31 -7.82 15.55
C PRO A 298 -15.05 -9.06 15.05
N THR A 299 -16.27 -8.85 14.53
CA THR A 299 -17.04 -9.85 13.80
C THR A 299 -17.31 -9.32 12.40
N ILE A 300 -16.91 -10.06 11.37
CA ILE A 300 -17.18 -9.77 9.98
C ILE A 300 -18.44 -10.48 9.53
N PHE A 301 -19.36 -9.76 8.92
CA PHE A 301 -20.55 -10.28 8.26
C PHE A 301 -20.30 -10.28 6.75
N GLU A 302 -20.28 -11.47 6.13
CA GLU A 302 -19.95 -11.66 4.72
C GLU A 302 -21.12 -12.33 3.97
N ASP A 303 -21.56 -11.71 2.87
CA ASP A 303 -22.65 -12.22 2.03
C ASP A 303 -22.25 -13.48 1.25
N LEU A 304 -20.97 -13.59 0.86
CA LEU A 304 -20.44 -14.72 0.11
C LEU A 304 -20.13 -15.92 1.02
N PRO A 305 -20.08 -17.15 0.46
CA PRO A 305 -19.62 -18.34 1.18
C PRO A 305 -18.09 -18.38 1.38
N VAL A 306 -17.36 -17.40 0.87
CA VAL A 306 -15.90 -17.32 0.83
C VAL A 306 -15.41 -15.92 1.23
N PRO A 307 -14.21 -15.80 1.84
CA PRO A 307 -13.60 -14.52 2.15
C PRO A 307 -12.94 -13.88 0.93
N GLY A 308 -12.57 -12.62 1.04
CA GLY A 308 -11.77 -11.89 0.05
C GLY A 308 -12.58 -10.89 -0.77
N GLY A 309 -13.92 -10.97 -0.79
CA GLY A 309 -14.74 -10.07 -1.60
C GLY A 309 -14.32 -10.09 -3.07
N MET A 310 -14.14 -8.90 -3.69
CA MET A 310 -13.72 -8.78 -5.11
C MET A 310 -12.36 -9.40 -5.40
N VAL A 311 -11.48 -9.54 -4.42
CA VAL A 311 -10.20 -10.25 -4.58
C VAL A 311 -10.42 -11.73 -4.86
N HIS A 312 -11.46 -12.34 -4.28
CA HIS A 312 -11.84 -13.73 -4.54
C HIS A 312 -12.65 -13.89 -5.81
N VAL A 313 -13.68 -13.06 -5.99
CA VAL A 313 -14.67 -13.29 -7.06
C VAL A 313 -14.40 -12.49 -8.33
N GLY A 314 -13.57 -11.45 -8.27
CA GLY A 314 -13.25 -10.59 -9.41
C GLY A 314 -11.88 -10.84 -10.03
N ILE A 315 -10.91 -11.40 -9.28
CA ILE A 315 -9.58 -11.70 -9.79
C ILE A 315 -9.50 -13.20 -10.13
N PRO A 316 -9.15 -13.58 -11.36
CA PRO A 316 -9.06 -14.97 -11.76
C PRO A 316 -8.00 -15.78 -10.99
N GLU A 317 -8.23 -17.08 -10.82
CA GLU A 317 -7.37 -17.97 -10.03
C GLU A 317 -5.95 -18.08 -10.58
N TYR A 318 -5.77 -18.01 -11.91
CA TYR A 318 -4.44 -18.02 -12.53
C TYR A 318 -3.56 -16.81 -12.19
N ARG A 319 -4.16 -15.70 -11.70
CA ARG A 319 -3.44 -14.53 -11.16
C ARG A 319 -3.31 -14.61 -9.64
N LEU A 320 -4.37 -15.01 -8.96
CA LEU A 320 -4.42 -15.09 -7.50
C LEU A 320 -5.03 -16.42 -7.05
N PRO A 321 -4.22 -17.43 -6.72
CA PRO A 321 -4.69 -18.72 -6.26
C PRO A 321 -5.54 -18.63 -5.00
N ARG A 322 -6.64 -19.38 -4.97
CA ARG A 322 -7.63 -19.34 -3.87
C ARG A 322 -7.05 -19.78 -2.51
N HIS A 323 -6.04 -20.65 -2.52
CA HIS A 323 -5.36 -21.06 -1.31
C HIS A 323 -4.59 -19.90 -0.64
N VAL A 324 -4.09 -18.94 -1.41
CA VAL A 324 -3.41 -17.73 -0.88
C VAL A 324 -4.40 -16.87 -0.09
N ILE A 325 -5.59 -16.61 -0.65
CA ILE A 325 -6.64 -15.84 0.02
C ILE A 325 -7.07 -16.53 1.31
N ARG A 326 -7.27 -17.85 1.25
CA ARG A 326 -7.65 -18.67 2.40
C ARG A 326 -6.59 -18.58 3.48
N ARG A 327 -5.32 -18.77 3.13
CA ARG A 327 -4.21 -18.75 4.08
C ARG A 327 -4.11 -17.42 4.83
N GLU A 328 -4.14 -16.30 4.13
CA GLU A 328 -4.07 -14.98 4.79
C GLU A 328 -5.32 -14.68 5.63
N THR A 329 -6.50 -15.15 5.20
CA THR A 329 -7.72 -15.03 6.02
C THR A 329 -7.62 -15.88 7.29
N GLU A 330 -7.12 -17.11 7.22
CA GLU A 330 -6.90 -17.98 8.37
C GLU A 330 -5.93 -17.34 9.39
N LEU A 331 -4.87 -16.69 8.92
CA LEU A 331 -3.95 -15.95 9.78
C LEU A 331 -4.64 -14.79 10.51
N ILE A 332 -5.55 -14.07 9.82
CA ILE A 332 -6.35 -13.01 10.44
C ILE A 332 -7.33 -13.58 11.46
N GLN A 333 -7.98 -14.72 11.19
CA GLN A 333 -8.87 -15.38 12.14
C GLN A 333 -8.12 -15.86 13.39
N GLN A 334 -6.85 -16.26 13.27
CA GLN A 334 -6.00 -16.63 14.41
C GLN A 334 -5.75 -15.46 15.37
N GLU A 335 -5.87 -14.21 14.93
CA GLU A 335 -5.83 -13.02 15.80
C GLU A 335 -7.14 -12.83 16.63
N GLY A 336 -8.12 -13.74 16.50
CA GLY A 336 -9.39 -13.68 17.23
C GLY A 336 -10.55 -13.06 16.44
N VAL A 337 -10.43 -12.96 15.12
CA VAL A 337 -11.50 -12.43 14.25
C VAL A 337 -12.55 -13.52 13.96
N GLU A 338 -13.83 -13.22 14.22
CA GLU A 338 -14.97 -14.05 13.80
C GLU A 338 -15.43 -13.62 12.38
N ILE A 339 -15.69 -14.59 11.49
CA ILE A 339 -16.29 -14.33 10.18
C ILE A 339 -17.57 -15.15 10.05
N ARG A 340 -18.70 -14.46 9.82
CA ARG A 340 -20.03 -15.04 9.58
C ARG A 340 -20.30 -14.99 8.08
N TYR A 341 -20.06 -16.09 7.40
CA TYR A 341 -20.33 -16.24 5.97
C TYR A 341 -21.82 -16.39 5.68
N ASN A 342 -22.24 -16.18 4.42
CA ASN A 342 -23.63 -16.25 3.94
C ASN A 342 -24.58 -15.36 4.78
N THR A 343 -24.08 -14.26 5.30
CA THR A 343 -24.82 -13.35 6.17
C THR A 343 -24.88 -11.95 5.55
N ARG A 344 -25.94 -11.68 4.78
CA ARG A 344 -26.12 -10.41 4.09
C ARG A 344 -26.88 -9.41 4.96
N LEU A 345 -26.30 -8.22 5.12
CA LEU A 345 -26.99 -7.10 5.76
C LEU A 345 -28.23 -6.69 4.93
N GLY A 346 -29.36 -6.48 5.60
CA GLY A 346 -30.65 -6.17 4.97
C GLY A 346 -31.48 -7.40 4.56
N ARG A 347 -30.89 -8.60 4.55
CA ARG A 347 -31.58 -9.87 4.31
C ARG A 347 -31.57 -10.77 5.55
N ASP A 348 -30.42 -11.14 6.03
CA ASP A 348 -30.24 -12.13 7.11
C ASP A 348 -30.09 -11.46 8.47
N ILE A 349 -29.57 -10.24 8.50
CA ILE A 349 -29.43 -9.38 9.68
C ILE A 349 -29.75 -7.93 9.27
N GLN A 350 -30.45 -7.19 10.13
CA GLN A 350 -30.72 -5.77 9.88
C GLN A 350 -29.65 -4.90 10.55
N PHE A 351 -29.39 -3.71 10.01
CA PHE A 351 -28.44 -2.77 10.57
C PHE A 351 -28.77 -2.41 12.04
N ALA A 352 -30.07 -2.26 12.36
CA ALA A 352 -30.54 -1.98 13.73
C ALA A 352 -30.32 -3.15 14.71
N ASP A 353 -30.09 -4.37 14.24
CA ASP A 353 -29.89 -5.53 15.11
C ASP A 353 -28.44 -5.61 15.61
N LEU A 354 -27.49 -5.01 14.90
CA LEU A 354 -26.08 -4.97 15.32
C LEU A 354 -25.92 -4.36 16.72
N GLN A 355 -26.59 -3.24 16.98
CA GLN A 355 -26.57 -2.61 18.30
C GLN A 355 -27.20 -3.50 19.40
N LYS A 356 -28.27 -4.23 19.07
CA LYS A 356 -28.90 -5.18 20.00
C LYS A 356 -28.00 -6.37 20.34
N GLU A 357 -27.15 -6.80 19.38
CA GLU A 357 -26.14 -7.83 19.59
C GLU A 357 -24.93 -7.32 20.38
N GLY A 358 -24.89 -6.03 20.75
CA GLY A 358 -23.86 -5.42 21.58
C GLY A 358 -22.65 -4.90 20.78
N PHE A 359 -22.78 -4.67 19.48
CA PHE A 359 -21.76 -3.99 18.69
C PHE A 359 -21.78 -2.48 18.99
N GLU A 360 -20.64 -1.93 19.40
CA GLU A 360 -20.50 -0.53 19.80
C GLU A 360 -20.05 0.39 18.65
N ALA A 361 -19.44 -0.18 17.61
CA ALA A 361 -19.08 0.50 16.37
C ALA A 361 -19.31 -0.41 15.16
N THR A 362 -19.49 0.19 13.97
CA THR A 362 -19.68 -0.55 12.72
C THR A 362 -18.78 0.04 11.63
N PHE A 363 -18.08 -0.83 10.89
CA PHE A 363 -17.33 -0.47 9.69
C PHE A 363 -17.97 -1.07 8.45
N VAL A 364 -18.40 -0.21 7.52
CA VAL A 364 -19.02 -0.60 6.23
C VAL A 364 -17.92 -0.76 5.18
N ALA A 365 -17.62 -2.00 4.83
CA ALA A 365 -16.57 -2.41 3.89
C ALA A 365 -17.13 -3.28 2.75
N ILE A 366 -18.34 -2.95 2.28
CA ILE A 366 -19.13 -3.74 1.31
C ILE A 366 -18.55 -3.75 -0.10
N GLY A 367 -17.52 -2.95 -0.38
CA GLY A 367 -16.94 -2.83 -1.72
C GLY A 367 -17.92 -2.29 -2.77
N ALA A 368 -17.70 -2.66 -4.03
CA ALA A 368 -18.54 -2.30 -5.18
C ALA A 368 -18.80 -3.56 -6.02
N HIS A 369 -19.88 -4.28 -5.70
CA HIS A 369 -20.21 -5.59 -6.29
C HIS A 369 -21.29 -5.55 -7.37
N LEU A 370 -21.86 -4.38 -7.65
CA LEU A 370 -22.84 -4.21 -8.71
C LEU A 370 -22.17 -3.60 -9.94
N GLY A 371 -22.32 -4.25 -11.10
CA GLY A 371 -21.90 -3.67 -12.36
C GLY A 371 -22.71 -2.42 -12.72
N ARG A 372 -22.10 -1.50 -13.44
CA ARG A 372 -22.84 -0.37 -14.01
C ARG A 372 -23.46 -0.80 -15.32
N PRO A 373 -24.76 -0.51 -15.55
CA PRO A 373 -25.41 -0.82 -16.82
C PRO A 373 -24.76 -0.01 -17.96
N LEU A 374 -24.76 -0.57 -19.15
CA LEU A 374 -24.32 0.13 -20.37
C LEU A 374 -25.29 1.27 -20.73
N GLY A 375 -26.57 1.10 -20.42
CA GLY A 375 -27.64 2.03 -20.75
C GLY A 375 -27.95 2.05 -22.26
N ILE A 376 -27.79 0.91 -22.93
CA ILE A 376 -28.05 0.75 -24.36
C ILE A 376 -29.18 -0.28 -24.60
N PRO A 377 -29.92 -0.17 -25.71
CA PRO A 377 -30.92 -1.16 -26.07
C PRO A 377 -30.34 -2.57 -26.17
N GLY A 378 -31.05 -3.57 -25.66
CA GLY A 378 -30.69 -4.98 -25.77
C GLY A 378 -29.61 -5.45 -24.78
N GLU A 379 -29.18 -4.63 -23.82
CA GLU A 379 -28.20 -5.02 -22.82
C GLU A 379 -28.66 -6.15 -21.90
N ASP A 380 -29.98 -6.35 -21.76
CA ASP A 380 -30.60 -7.40 -20.94
C ASP A 380 -30.86 -8.72 -21.71
N LEU A 381 -30.47 -8.82 -22.98
CA LEU A 381 -30.63 -10.03 -23.77
C LEU A 381 -29.78 -11.18 -23.20
N PRO A 382 -30.26 -12.44 -23.24
CA PRO A 382 -29.44 -13.61 -22.90
C PRO A 382 -28.14 -13.62 -23.69
N GLY A 383 -27.01 -13.93 -23.04
CA GLY A 383 -25.68 -13.83 -23.61
C GLY A 383 -25.00 -12.46 -23.42
N SER A 384 -25.75 -11.44 -22.95
CA SER A 384 -25.16 -10.19 -22.44
C SER A 384 -25.10 -10.26 -20.93
N MET A 385 -23.94 -9.95 -20.34
CA MET A 385 -23.74 -10.02 -18.89
C MET A 385 -22.71 -9.00 -18.39
N ASP A 386 -22.79 -8.71 -17.10
CA ASP A 386 -21.79 -7.88 -16.43
C ASP A 386 -20.50 -8.68 -16.14
N ALA A 387 -19.33 -8.03 -16.25
CA ALA A 387 -18.04 -8.67 -16.03
C ALA A 387 -17.88 -9.19 -14.60
N ILE A 388 -18.46 -8.51 -13.59
CA ILE A 388 -18.37 -8.95 -12.19
C ILE A 388 -19.20 -10.20 -11.98
N GLU A 389 -20.41 -10.24 -12.54
CA GLU A 389 -21.26 -11.43 -12.51
C GLU A 389 -20.60 -12.60 -13.20
N PHE A 390 -20.00 -12.38 -14.39
CA PHE A 390 -19.25 -13.37 -15.13
C PHE A 390 -18.10 -13.96 -14.30
N LEU A 391 -17.19 -13.10 -13.83
CA LEU A 391 -16.03 -13.50 -13.05
C LEU A 391 -16.42 -14.18 -11.74
N LYS A 392 -17.47 -13.69 -11.06
CA LYS A 392 -18.00 -14.27 -9.83
C LYS A 392 -18.50 -15.70 -10.05
N LYS A 393 -19.29 -15.95 -11.10
CA LYS A 393 -19.77 -17.28 -11.45
C LYS A 393 -18.59 -18.24 -11.67
N VAL A 394 -17.62 -17.83 -12.47
CA VAL A 394 -16.40 -18.62 -12.71
C VAL A 394 -15.66 -18.91 -11.41
N ALA A 395 -15.45 -17.89 -10.57
CA ALA A 395 -14.73 -18.01 -9.32
C ALA A 395 -15.42 -18.92 -8.29
N LEU A 396 -16.76 -19.00 -8.31
CA LEU A 396 -17.55 -19.85 -7.43
C LEU A 396 -17.83 -21.24 -8.04
N GLY A 397 -17.30 -21.53 -9.23
CA GLY A 397 -17.51 -22.80 -9.93
C GLY A 397 -18.92 -22.98 -10.48
N GLU A 398 -19.67 -21.90 -10.66
CA GLU A 398 -20.98 -21.93 -11.29
C GLU A 398 -20.85 -22.10 -12.82
N PRO A 399 -21.77 -22.79 -13.46
CA PRO A 399 -21.77 -22.95 -14.92
C PRO A 399 -21.88 -21.58 -15.61
N VAL A 400 -20.99 -21.36 -16.59
CA VAL A 400 -21.06 -20.18 -17.46
C VAL A 400 -21.04 -20.66 -18.90
N ASP A 401 -22.07 -20.35 -19.65
CA ASP A 401 -22.14 -20.60 -21.08
C ASP A 401 -21.61 -19.38 -21.82
N ILE A 402 -20.51 -19.55 -22.53
CA ILE A 402 -19.93 -18.57 -23.44
C ILE A 402 -19.83 -19.17 -24.82
N GLY A 403 -20.28 -18.48 -25.84
CA GLY A 403 -20.17 -18.97 -27.21
C GLY A 403 -18.73 -18.94 -27.75
N GLU A 404 -18.60 -19.08 -29.05
CA GLU A 404 -17.30 -19.08 -29.72
C GLU A 404 -16.70 -17.67 -29.86
N THR A 405 -17.54 -16.65 -29.97
CA THR A 405 -17.14 -15.23 -30.18
C THR A 405 -17.59 -14.37 -29.01
N VAL A 406 -16.62 -13.85 -28.25
CA VAL A 406 -16.86 -13.04 -27.06
C VAL A 406 -16.39 -11.60 -27.29
N LEU A 407 -17.26 -10.62 -27.06
CA LEU A 407 -16.92 -9.20 -27.00
C LEU A 407 -16.86 -8.75 -25.55
N VAL A 408 -15.74 -8.13 -25.14
CA VAL A 408 -15.58 -7.55 -23.81
C VAL A 408 -15.55 -6.02 -23.93
N LEU A 409 -16.49 -5.34 -23.30
CA LEU A 409 -16.67 -3.89 -23.41
C LEU A 409 -15.98 -3.18 -22.25
N GLY A 410 -14.86 -2.52 -22.50
CA GLY A 410 -14.12 -1.78 -21.49
C GLY A 410 -12.61 -1.84 -21.66
N GLY A 411 -11.88 -1.05 -20.86
CA GLY A 411 -10.41 -0.97 -20.96
C GLY A 411 -9.70 -1.04 -19.61
N GLY A 412 -10.38 -1.48 -18.55
CA GLY A 412 -9.80 -1.67 -17.21
C GLY A 412 -9.31 -3.10 -16.96
N ASN A 413 -8.70 -3.33 -15.79
CA ASN A 413 -8.19 -4.66 -15.40
C ASN A 413 -9.29 -5.72 -15.42
N SER A 414 -10.53 -5.40 -14.99
CA SER A 414 -11.65 -6.34 -15.06
C SER A 414 -11.98 -6.79 -16.48
N ALA A 415 -11.77 -5.91 -17.50
CA ALA A 415 -11.95 -6.28 -18.90
C ALA A 415 -10.84 -7.26 -19.34
N MET A 416 -9.59 -7.04 -18.90
CA MET A 416 -8.49 -7.98 -19.17
C MET A 416 -8.74 -9.33 -18.52
N ASP A 417 -9.17 -9.34 -17.26
CA ASP A 417 -9.51 -10.55 -16.53
C ASP A 417 -10.67 -11.32 -17.20
N ALA A 418 -11.73 -10.62 -17.62
CA ALA A 418 -12.85 -11.24 -18.33
C ALA A 418 -12.44 -11.80 -19.69
N ALA A 419 -11.63 -11.07 -20.47
CA ALA A 419 -11.16 -11.52 -21.78
C ALA A 419 -10.27 -12.77 -21.68
N ARG A 420 -9.26 -12.74 -20.80
CA ARG A 420 -8.35 -13.86 -20.57
C ARG A 420 -9.06 -15.09 -19.99
N THR A 421 -10.06 -14.88 -19.13
CA THR A 421 -10.91 -15.97 -18.60
C THR A 421 -11.76 -16.59 -19.70
N SER A 422 -12.31 -15.78 -20.62
CA SER A 422 -13.09 -16.30 -21.77
C SER A 422 -12.27 -17.22 -22.68
N ILE A 423 -10.99 -16.89 -22.93
CA ILE A 423 -10.09 -17.80 -23.66
C ILE A 423 -9.96 -19.16 -22.94
N ARG A 424 -9.74 -19.14 -21.62
CA ARG A 424 -9.59 -20.35 -20.80
C ARG A 424 -10.85 -21.20 -20.75
N LEU A 425 -12.02 -20.58 -20.90
CA LEU A 425 -13.31 -21.28 -21.00
C LEU A 425 -13.60 -21.82 -22.41
N GLY A 426 -12.71 -21.56 -23.40
CA GLY A 426 -12.78 -22.17 -24.72
C GLY A 426 -13.33 -21.27 -25.83
N ALA A 427 -13.52 -19.99 -25.60
CA ALA A 427 -13.86 -19.05 -26.68
C ALA A 427 -12.78 -19.08 -27.78
N LYS A 428 -13.21 -19.13 -29.04
CA LYS A 428 -12.30 -19.17 -30.20
C LYS A 428 -11.81 -17.78 -30.59
N LYS A 429 -12.66 -16.78 -30.39
CA LYS A 429 -12.36 -15.39 -30.65
C LYS A 429 -12.80 -14.53 -29.48
N VAL A 430 -11.86 -13.79 -28.89
CA VAL A 430 -12.14 -12.83 -27.82
C VAL A 430 -11.63 -11.45 -28.27
N GLN A 431 -12.50 -10.46 -28.25
CA GLN A 431 -12.17 -9.12 -28.68
C GLN A 431 -12.60 -8.09 -27.63
N VAL A 432 -11.64 -7.29 -27.15
CA VAL A 432 -11.89 -6.13 -26.29
C VAL A 432 -12.27 -4.93 -27.15
N VAL A 433 -13.45 -4.38 -26.88
CA VAL A 433 -13.97 -3.17 -27.56
C VAL A 433 -13.81 -1.98 -26.62
N TYR A 434 -13.02 -1.01 -27.06
CA TYR A 434 -12.71 0.15 -26.23
C TYR A 434 -12.90 1.48 -26.97
N ARG A 435 -13.57 2.43 -26.31
CA ARG A 435 -13.98 3.74 -26.89
C ARG A 435 -12.84 4.76 -27.06
N ARG A 436 -11.63 4.46 -26.56
CA ARG A 436 -10.41 5.28 -26.69
C ARG A 436 -9.30 4.43 -27.33
N THR A 437 -8.04 4.88 -27.22
CA THR A 437 -6.88 4.11 -27.69
C THR A 437 -6.21 3.34 -26.54
N ARG A 438 -5.18 2.55 -26.85
CA ARG A 438 -4.36 1.83 -25.88
C ARG A 438 -3.80 2.75 -24.79
N ASN A 439 -3.40 3.96 -25.16
CA ASN A 439 -2.77 4.91 -24.23
C ASN A 439 -3.72 5.42 -23.15
N GLU A 440 -5.03 5.46 -23.41
CA GLU A 440 -6.05 5.87 -22.46
C GLU A 440 -6.66 4.70 -21.69
N MET A 441 -6.20 3.46 -21.90
CA MET A 441 -6.68 2.32 -21.13
C MET A 441 -6.25 2.45 -19.66
N PRO A 442 -7.17 2.29 -18.70
CA PRO A 442 -6.84 2.32 -17.28
C PRO A 442 -6.27 0.98 -16.77
N ALA A 443 -6.27 -0.08 -17.60
CA ALA A 443 -5.64 -1.34 -17.26
C ALA A 443 -4.12 -1.18 -17.15
N ASN A 444 -3.49 -1.97 -16.28
CA ASN A 444 -2.05 -2.00 -16.15
C ASN A 444 -1.41 -2.44 -17.48
N PRO A 445 -0.30 -1.80 -17.92
CA PRO A 445 0.32 -2.13 -19.22
C PRO A 445 0.63 -3.63 -19.40
N TRP A 446 1.15 -4.27 -18.36
CA TRP A 446 1.47 -5.72 -18.41
C TRP A 446 0.22 -6.61 -18.53
N GLU A 447 -0.93 -6.21 -17.96
CA GLU A 447 -2.19 -6.95 -18.12
C GLU A 447 -2.69 -6.92 -19.57
N ILE A 448 -2.47 -5.78 -20.25
CA ILE A 448 -2.79 -5.63 -21.67
C ILE A 448 -1.84 -6.51 -22.50
N GLU A 449 -0.53 -6.44 -22.23
CA GLU A 449 0.49 -7.24 -22.90
C GLU A 449 0.23 -8.74 -22.76
N GLU A 450 -0.07 -9.19 -21.55
CA GLU A 450 -0.40 -10.60 -21.29
C GLU A 450 -1.68 -11.05 -22.01
N ALA A 451 -2.69 -10.19 -22.09
CA ALA A 451 -3.91 -10.48 -22.84
C ALA A 451 -3.64 -10.62 -24.35
N GLU A 452 -2.81 -9.71 -24.92
CA GLU A 452 -2.38 -9.78 -26.33
C GLU A 452 -1.58 -11.07 -26.61
N GLU A 453 -0.63 -11.43 -25.73
CA GLU A 453 0.17 -12.65 -25.85
C GLU A 453 -0.69 -13.93 -25.78
N GLU A 454 -1.81 -13.90 -25.06
CA GLU A 454 -2.76 -15.00 -24.97
C GLU A 454 -3.74 -15.07 -26.15
N GLY A 455 -3.74 -14.04 -27.04
CA GLY A 455 -4.52 -14.02 -28.26
C GLY A 455 -5.80 -13.19 -28.20
N VAL A 456 -5.94 -12.30 -27.20
CA VAL A 456 -7.04 -11.32 -27.15
C VAL A 456 -6.84 -10.27 -28.24
N GLU A 457 -7.85 -10.02 -29.07
CA GLU A 457 -7.87 -8.94 -30.04
C GLU A 457 -8.36 -7.63 -29.41
N PHE A 458 -7.87 -6.50 -29.89
CA PHE A 458 -8.30 -5.18 -29.43
C PHE A 458 -8.90 -4.34 -30.57
N LEU A 459 -10.12 -3.86 -30.38
CA LEU A 459 -10.78 -2.90 -31.23
C LEU A 459 -10.86 -1.54 -30.50
N TYR A 460 -10.03 -0.62 -30.90
CA TYR A 460 -9.98 0.71 -30.33
C TYR A 460 -10.92 1.69 -31.04
N LEU A 461 -11.25 2.79 -30.38
CA LEU A 461 -12.09 3.87 -30.91
C LEU A 461 -13.48 3.37 -31.34
N ALA A 462 -14.04 2.44 -30.60
CA ALA A 462 -15.38 1.89 -30.84
C ALA A 462 -16.23 1.99 -29.55
N ALA A 463 -17.38 2.63 -29.64
CA ALA A 463 -18.32 2.75 -28.54
C ALA A 463 -19.57 1.91 -28.80
N PRO A 464 -20.06 1.12 -27.83
CA PRO A 464 -21.28 0.33 -27.99
C PRO A 464 -22.51 1.24 -28.07
N MET A 465 -23.46 0.90 -28.92
CA MET A 465 -24.74 1.61 -29.12
C MET A 465 -25.96 0.75 -28.86
N GLU A 466 -25.93 -0.53 -29.25
CA GLU A 466 -27.05 -1.47 -29.16
C GLU A 466 -26.53 -2.90 -29.17
N CYS A 467 -27.00 -3.75 -28.27
CA CYS A 467 -26.83 -5.19 -28.36
C CYS A 467 -27.93 -5.77 -29.27
N LYS A 468 -27.53 -6.42 -30.35
CA LYS A 468 -28.44 -7.07 -31.29
C LYS A 468 -28.66 -8.51 -30.89
N GLY A 469 -29.88 -8.98 -31.13
CA GLY A 469 -30.24 -10.36 -30.88
C GLY A 469 -31.72 -10.61 -31.13
N THR A 470 -32.11 -11.79 -30.74
CA THR A 470 -33.53 -12.19 -30.60
C THR A 470 -33.83 -12.33 -29.12
N ASP A 471 -35.11 -12.54 -28.76
CA ASP A 471 -35.51 -12.77 -27.35
C ASP A 471 -34.76 -13.95 -26.70
N ASP A 472 -34.17 -14.85 -27.52
CA ASP A 472 -33.48 -16.03 -27.06
C ASP A 472 -31.98 -15.78 -26.77
N HIS A 473 -31.32 -14.88 -27.55
CA HIS A 473 -29.87 -14.68 -27.39
C HIS A 473 -29.30 -13.48 -28.18
N VAL A 474 -28.19 -12.89 -27.71
CA VAL A 474 -27.44 -11.90 -28.47
C VAL A 474 -26.76 -12.54 -29.68
N ASN A 475 -26.61 -11.80 -30.77
CA ASN A 475 -25.90 -12.21 -31.98
C ASN A 475 -24.98 -11.13 -32.54
N GLY A 476 -24.88 -9.98 -31.89
CA GLY A 476 -23.98 -8.90 -32.31
C GLY A 476 -24.09 -7.63 -31.48
N LEU A 477 -23.18 -6.70 -31.77
CA LEU A 477 -23.06 -5.40 -31.15
C LEU A 477 -22.95 -4.31 -32.20
N VAL A 478 -23.84 -3.31 -32.14
CA VAL A 478 -23.70 -2.09 -32.95
C VAL A 478 -22.74 -1.16 -32.26
N CYS A 479 -21.74 -0.68 -32.98
CA CYS A 479 -20.73 0.25 -32.50
C CYS A 479 -20.69 1.55 -33.32
N GLN A 480 -20.45 2.67 -32.66
CA GLN A 480 -20.09 3.93 -33.25
C GLN A 480 -18.57 4.05 -33.31
N GLN A 481 -18.02 4.44 -34.48
CA GLN A 481 -16.62 4.83 -34.57
C GLN A 481 -16.39 6.12 -33.78
N MET A 482 -15.30 6.16 -33.03
CA MET A 482 -14.94 7.30 -32.18
C MET A 482 -13.64 7.97 -32.65
N GLU A 483 -13.46 9.22 -32.21
CA GLU A 483 -12.22 9.99 -32.32
C GLU A 483 -11.84 10.52 -30.94
N LEU A 484 -10.59 10.94 -30.76
CA LEU A 484 -10.11 11.52 -29.50
C LEU A 484 -10.18 13.05 -29.56
N GLY A 485 -11.02 13.63 -28.71
CA GLY A 485 -11.10 15.07 -28.45
C GLY A 485 -10.10 15.56 -27.41
N GLU A 486 -10.43 16.67 -26.74
CA GLU A 486 -9.63 17.25 -25.66
C GLU A 486 -9.61 16.35 -24.41
N PRO A 487 -8.59 16.48 -23.54
CA PRO A 487 -8.54 15.76 -22.27
C PRO A 487 -9.75 16.06 -21.37
N ASP A 488 -10.25 15.03 -20.67
CA ASP A 488 -11.26 15.15 -19.61
C ASP A 488 -10.62 15.50 -18.24
N GLU A 489 -11.44 15.62 -17.19
CA GLU A 489 -10.98 15.93 -15.83
C GLU A 489 -9.96 14.90 -15.28
N SER A 490 -9.92 13.70 -15.83
CA SER A 490 -8.94 12.67 -15.48
C SER A 490 -7.63 12.78 -16.26
N GLY A 491 -7.50 13.77 -17.14
CA GLY A 491 -6.35 13.97 -18.04
C GLY A 491 -6.33 13.06 -19.27
N ARG A 492 -7.33 12.17 -19.45
CA ARG A 492 -7.45 11.28 -20.61
C ARG A 492 -8.25 11.95 -21.72
N ARG A 493 -7.85 11.77 -22.96
CA ARG A 493 -8.56 12.35 -24.11
C ARG A 493 -10.00 11.81 -24.19
N LYS A 494 -10.98 12.74 -24.33
CA LYS A 494 -12.40 12.42 -24.36
C LYS A 494 -12.78 11.76 -25.69
N PRO A 495 -13.47 10.60 -25.69
CA PRO A 495 -13.97 10.00 -26.93
C PRO A 495 -15.16 10.83 -27.46
N VAL A 496 -15.13 11.18 -28.72
CA VAL A 496 -16.19 11.87 -29.44
C VAL A 496 -16.62 11.03 -30.66
N PRO A 497 -17.91 11.00 -31.04
CA PRO A 497 -18.33 10.27 -32.22
C PRO A 497 -17.68 10.82 -33.49
N ALA A 498 -17.12 9.93 -34.33
CA ALA A 498 -16.66 10.28 -35.68
C ALA A 498 -17.85 10.40 -36.63
N ASP A 499 -17.68 11.20 -37.69
CA ASP A 499 -18.69 11.32 -38.76
C ASP A 499 -18.63 10.08 -39.69
N MET A 500 -18.97 8.93 -39.11
CA MET A 500 -19.00 7.63 -39.79
C MET A 500 -20.27 6.87 -39.43
N ALA A 501 -20.77 6.07 -40.37
CA ALA A 501 -21.92 5.21 -40.10
C ALA A 501 -21.56 4.15 -39.02
N PRO A 502 -22.50 3.83 -38.12
CA PRO A 502 -22.32 2.71 -37.20
C PRO A 502 -22.08 1.39 -37.94
N PHE A 503 -21.33 0.50 -37.30
CA PHE A 503 -21.00 -0.82 -37.82
C PHE A 503 -21.40 -1.92 -36.82
N VAL A 504 -21.50 -3.15 -37.29
CA VAL A 504 -21.93 -4.30 -36.48
C VAL A 504 -20.78 -5.29 -36.31
N LEU A 505 -20.56 -5.72 -35.07
CA LEU A 505 -19.71 -6.85 -34.70
C LEU A 505 -20.60 -8.05 -34.39
N THR A 506 -20.22 -9.23 -34.88
CA THR A 506 -20.89 -10.48 -34.51
C THR A 506 -20.38 -10.95 -33.14
N ALA A 507 -21.27 -11.47 -32.31
CA ALA A 507 -20.92 -12.00 -30.99
C ALA A 507 -21.94 -13.04 -30.52
N ASP A 508 -21.45 -14.07 -29.85
CA ASP A 508 -22.29 -15.02 -29.11
C ASP A 508 -22.43 -14.58 -27.65
N THR A 509 -21.46 -13.82 -27.15
CA THR A 509 -21.49 -13.31 -25.78
C THR A 509 -20.93 -11.88 -25.73
N ILE A 510 -21.56 -11.03 -24.92
CA ILE A 510 -21.14 -9.65 -24.65
C ILE A 510 -20.92 -9.51 -23.15
N ILE A 511 -19.71 -9.11 -22.73
CA ILE A 511 -19.34 -8.91 -21.32
C ILE A 511 -19.07 -7.44 -21.08
N ALA A 512 -19.89 -6.78 -20.24
CA ALA A 512 -19.78 -5.37 -19.93
C ALA A 512 -18.83 -5.12 -18.73
N ALA A 513 -17.68 -4.51 -18.97
CA ALA A 513 -16.67 -4.15 -17.95
C ALA A 513 -16.52 -2.62 -17.85
N VAL A 514 -17.63 -1.89 -17.63
CA VAL A 514 -17.70 -0.43 -17.71
C VAL A 514 -17.74 0.29 -16.35
N GLY A 515 -17.51 -0.43 -15.28
CA GLY A 515 -17.39 0.09 -13.93
C GLY A 515 -18.32 -0.61 -12.94
N GLN A 516 -18.19 -0.22 -11.67
CA GLN A 516 -18.82 -0.87 -10.53
C GLN A 516 -19.46 0.17 -9.61
N GLN A 517 -20.37 -0.27 -8.74
CA GLN A 517 -21.00 0.57 -7.72
C GLN A 517 -21.35 -0.25 -6.45
N PRO A 518 -21.36 0.41 -5.25
CA PRO A 518 -21.78 -0.23 -4.02
C PRO A 518 -23.29 -0.35 -3.91
N ASP A 519 -23.76 -1.33 -3.11
CA ASP A 519 -25.17 -1.48 -2.73
C ASP A 519 -25.42 -0.97 -1.30
N PHE A 520 -25.94 0.26 -1.20
CA PHE A 520 -26.30 0.88 0.07
C PHE A 520 -27.78 0.72 0.45
N ALA A 521 -28.56 -0.10 -0.24
CA ALA A 521 -29.98 -0.29 0.08
C ALA A 521 -30.24 -0.59 1.57
N PRO A 522 -29.44 -1.41 2.26
CA PRO A 522 -29.67 -1.72 3.69
C PRO A 522 -29.54 -0.53 4.64
N PHE A 523 -28.88 0.55 4.23
CA PHE A 523 -28.60 1.72 5.07
C PHE A 523 -29.54 2.90 4.81
N LYS A 524 -30.31 2.89 3.72
CA LYS A 524 -31.15 4.03 3.29
C LYS A 524 -32.32 4.35 4.21
N ALA A 525 -32.74 3.41 5.05
CA ALA A 525 -33.82 3.60 6.00
C ALA A 525 -33.41 4.43 7.23
N ASP A 526 -32.13 4.65 7.46
CA ASP A 526 -31.61 5.41 8.61
C ASP A 526 -31.33 6.87 8.20
N GLU A 527 -32.19 7.78 8.64
CA GLU A 527 -32.11 9.22 8.31
C GLU A 527 -30.83 9.92 8.82
N ALA A 528 -30.13 9.34 9.79
CA ALA A 528 -28.87 9.87 10.30
C ALA A 528 -27.69 9.64 9.33
N ILE A 529 -27.85 8.72 8.37
CA ILE A 529 -26.85 8.42 7.35
C ILE A 529 -27.13 9.25 6.10
N LYS A 530 -26.18 10.10 5.73
CA LYS A 530 -26.31 10.95 4.54
C LYS A 530 -25.57 10.36 3.35
N PHE A 531 -26.12 10.63 2.16
CA PHE A 531 -25.56 10.23 0.89
C PHE A 531 -25.36 11.46 0.00
N ASN A 532 -24.23 11.48 -0.72
CA ASN A 532 -23.94 12.53 -1.67
C ASN A 532 -24.77 12.39 -2.97
N ARG A 533 -24.63 13.35 -3.89
CA ARG A 533 -25.37 13.38 -5.18
C ARG A 533 -25.12 12.15 -6.07
N TRP A 534 -24.06 11.40 -5.84
CA TRP A 534 -23.74 10.17 -6.58
C TRP A 534 -24.14 8.90 -5.82
N ASN A 535 -24.93 9.04 -4.74
CA ASN A 535 -25.41 7.95 -3.91
C ASN A 535 -24.30 7.18 -3.16
N TYR A 536 -23.18 7.83 -2.84
CA TYR A 536 -22.17 7.32 -1.92
C TYR A 536 -22.42 7.85 -0.51
N MET A 537 -22.13 7.03 0.50
CA MET A 537 -22.25 7.40 1.91
C MET A 537 -21.25 8.52 2.24
N GLU A 538 -21.74 9.61 2.85
CA GLU A 538 -20.90 10.72 3.24
C GLU A 538 -20.09 10.38 4.50
N ALA A 539 -18.78 10.56 4.44
CA ALA A 539 -17.86 10.36 5.55
C ALA A 539 -16.74 11.40 5.53
N ASP A 540 -16.16 11.63 6.68
CA ASP A 540 -14.94 12.43 6.78
C ASP A 540 -13.79 11.72 6.03
N PRO A 541 -13.07 12.39 5.14
CA PRO A 541 -12.07 11.74 4.28
C PRO A 541 -10.81 11.26 5.01
N TYR A 542 -10.58 11.72 6.24
CA TYR A 542 -9.41 11.37 7.04
C TYR A 542 -9.72 10.30 8.08
N THR A 543 -10.86 10.45 8.77
CA THR A 543 -11.27 9.54 9.85
C THR A 543 -12.20 8.43 9.40
N LEU A 544 -12.79 8.55 8.21
CA LEU A 544 -13.77 7.62 7.63
C LEU A 544 -15.09 7.52 8.44
N MET A 545 -15.28 8.33 9.48
CA MET A 545 -16.53 8.38 10.23
C MET A 545 -17.63 9.08 9.42
N THR A 546 -18.79 8.47 9.38
CA THR A 546 -19.97 9.02 8.68
C THR A 546 -20.65 10.11 9.49
N THR A 547 -21.74 10.67 8.96
CA THR A 547 -22.60 11.61 9.71
C THR A 547 -23.25 10.97 10.93
N LYS A 548 -23.31 9.64 11.01
CA LYS A 548 -23.77 8.88 12.16
C LYS A 548 -22.60 8.45 13.04
N PRO A 549 -22.47 8.95 14.28
CA PRO A 549 -21.39 8.56 15.19
C PRO A 549 -21.29 7.05 15.41
N GLY A 550 -20.07 6.50 15.41
CA GLY A 550 -19.81 5.07 15.54
C GLY A 550 -20.04 4.25 14.26
N LEU A 551 -20.47 4.89 13.17
CA LEU A 551 -20.55 4.27 11.84
C LEU A 551 -19.42 4.82 10.96
N PHE A 552 -18.60 3.92 10.45
CA PHE A 552 -17.46 4.21 9.56
C PHE A 552 -17.68 3.54 8.20
N VAL A 553 -17.13 4.10 7.14
CA VAL A 553 -17.21 3.53 5.78
C VAL A 553 -15.90 3.72 5.04
N GLY A 554 -15.45 2.70 4.30
CA GLY A 554 -14.18 2.78 3.56
C GLY A 554 -14.02 1.76 2.44
N GLY A 555 -12.87 1.82 1.76
CA GLY A 555 -12.60 1.04 0.56
C GLY A 555 -13.47 1.46 -0.63
N ASP A 556 -13.73 0.53 -1.55
CA ASP A 556 -14.50 0.80 -2.77
C ASP A 556 -15.94 1.26 -2.51
N ALA A 557 -16.45 1.06 -1.30
CA ALA A 557 -17.72 1.62 -0.87
C ALA A 557 -17.73 3.16 -0.88
N VAL A 558 -16.57 3.81 -0.80
CA VAL A 558 -16.44 5.28 -0.85
C VAL A 558 -15.86 5.73 -2.19
N SER A 559 -14.85 5.05 -2.71
CA SER A 559 -14.14 5.44 -3.94
C SER A 559 -14.84 4.98 -5.22
N GLY A 560 -15.74 4.01 -5.15
CA GLY A 560 -16.42 3.45 -6.32
C GLY A 560 -15.56 2.53 -7.19
N GLY A 561 -14.50 1.99 -6.63
CA GLY A 561 -13.51 1.14 -7.27
C GLY A 561 -12.12 1.76 -7.20
N GLY A 562 -11.22 1.10 -6.48
CA GLY A 562 -9.85 1.51 -6.25
C GLY A 562 -8.91 0.31 -6.30
N THR A 563 -7.71 0.49 -5.80
CA THR A 563 -6.74 -0.59 -5.66
C THR A 563 -6.91 -1.33 -4.33
N ILE A 564 -6.50 -2.59 -4.31
CA ILE A 564 -6.55 -3.41 -3.09
C ILE A 564 -5.75 -2.77 -1.94
N ILE A 565 -4.62 -2.16 -2.26
CA ILE A 565 -3.78 -1.51 -1.23
C ILE A 565 -4.44 -0.26 -0.64
N GLU A 566 -5.23 0.49 -1.41
CA GLU A 566 -6.07 1.59 -0.90
C GLU A 566 -7.16 1.08 0.02
N ALA A 567 -7.81 -0.04 -0.34
CA ALA A 567 -8.81 -0.68 0.51
C ALA A 567 -8.20 -1.18 1.84
N ILE A 568 -7.00 -1.75 1.82
CA ILE A 568 -6.25 -2.15 3.02
C ILE A 568 -5.96 -0.93 3.90
N ASN A 569 -5.49 0.18 3.31
CA ASN A 569 -5.25 1.40 4.05
C ASN A 569 -6.53 1.98 4.67
N ALA A 570 -7.66 1.91 3.96
CA ALA A 570 -8.95 2.33 4.51
C ALA A 570 -9.33 1.48 5.75
N GLY A 571 -9.11 0.17 5.72
CA GLY A 571 -9.32 -0.70 6.88
C GLY A 571 -8.40 -0.39 8.06
N LYS A 572 -7.12 -0.14 7.81
CA LYS A 572 -6.14 0.29 8.82
C LYS A 572 -6.54 1.63 9.45
N THR A 573 -6.95 2.59 8.63
CA THR A 573 -7.41 3.92 9.07
C THR A 573 -8.69 3.80 9.90
N ALA A 574 -9.68 3.04 9.43
CA ALA A 574 -10.92 2.79 10.17
C ALA A 574 -10.64 2.19 11.55
N ALA A 575 -9.74 1.20 11.64
CA ALA A 575 -9.39 0.58 12.91
C ALA A 575 -8.79 1.57 13.92
N LYS A 576 -7.98 2.54 13.47
CA LYS A 576 -7.42 3.60 14.31
C LYS A 576 -8.54 4.51 14.87
N TYR A 577 -9.41 5.00 14.01
CA TYR A 577 -10.42 5.97 14.42
C TYR A 577 -11.63 5.32 15.12
N ILE A 578 -11.92 4.03 14.87
CA ILE A 578 -12.83 3.22 15.69
C ILE A 578 -12.29 3.06 17.11
N ASP A 579 -10.99 2.81 17.26
CA ASP A 579 -10.32 2.74 18.57
C ASP A 579 -10.46 4.05 19.35
N MET A 580 -10.20 5.20 18.73
CA MET A 580 -10.40 6.52 19.35
C MET A 580 -11.88 6.72 19.75
N TYR A 581 -12.82 6.39 18.88
CA TYR A 581 -14.25 6.48 19.17
C TYR A 581 -14.66 5.63 20.37
N LEU A 582 -14.21 4.37 20.41
CA LEU A 582 -14.54 3.44 21.49
C LEU A 582 -13.88 3.79 22.83
N ARG A 583 -12.78 4.53 22.82
CA ARG A 583 -12.16 5.11 24.03
C ARG A 583 -12.82 6.42 24.47
N GLY A 584 -13.76 6.96 23.68
CA GLY A 584 -14.42 8.23 23.98
C GLY A 584 -13.54 9.44 23.68
N GLU A 585 -12.53 9.29 22.86
CA GLU A 585 -11.66 10.36 22.37
C GLU A 585 -12.30 11.09 21.20
N PRO A 586 -11.98 12.39 20.97
CA PRO A 586 -12.42 13.10 19.77
C PRO A 586 -11.94 12.38 18.50
N VAL A 587 -12.87 12.09 17.58
CA VAL A 587 -12.56 11.44 16.30
C VAL A 587 -12.23 12.53 15.28
N GLU A 588 -10.97 12.94 15.27
CA GLU A 588 -10.42 13.92 14.33
C GLU A 588 -9.00 13.50 13.92
N GLU A 589 -8.56 13.97 12.75
CA GLU A 589 -7.21 13.65 12.26
C GLU A 589 -6.15 14.11 13.27
N ASP A 590 -5.39 13.18 13.81
CA ASP A 590 -4.37 13.46 14.80
C ASP A 590 -3.07 14.05 14.17
N ILE A 591 -2.16 14.46 15.04
CA ILE A 591 -0.92 15.14 14.62
C ILE A 591 0.04 14.20 13.88
N GLU A 592 0.03 12.90 14.21
CA GLU A 592 0.85 11.89 13.55
C GLU A 592 0.39 11.68 12.10
N ASP A 593 -0.92 11.56 11.86
CA ASP A 593 -1.48 11.42 10.52
C ASP A 593 -1.27 12.68 9.68
N LYS A 594 -1.41 13.87 10.28
CA LYS A 594 -1.09 15.15 9.62
C LYS A 594 0.38 15.21 9.21
N THR A 595 1.30 14.80 10.08
CA THR A 595 2.75 14.75 9.79
C THR A 595 3.06 13.74 8.70
N ARG A 596 2.49 12.53 8.79
CA ARG A 596 2.64 11.49 7.78
C ARG A 596 2.14 11.95 6.41
N ARG A 597 0.98 12.60 6.35
CA ARG A 597 0.43 13.13 5.09
C ARG A 597 1.32 14.22 4.48
N LEU A 598 1.88 15.11 5.29
CA LEU A 598 2.86 16.09 4.84
C LEU A 598 4.13 15.40 4.30
N ALA A 599 4.63 14.39 5.01
CA ALA A 599 5.79 13.61 4.60
C ALA A 599 5.55 12.86 3.29
N VAL A 600 4.37 12.25 3.13
CA VAL A 600 3.94 11.60 1.89
C VAL A 600 3.89 12.61 0.74
N TYR A 601 3.28 13.77 0.94
CA TYR A 601 3.21 14.83 -0.08
C TYR A 601 4.61 15.28 -0.52
N LEU A 602 5.52 15.54 0.41
CA LEU A 602 6.89 15.93 0.11
C LEU A 602 7.71 14.79 -0.52
N GLY A 603 7.52 13.56 -0.06
CA GLY A 603 8.25 12.38 -0.52
C GLY A 603 7.80 11.85 -1.88
N ALA A 604 6.50 11.99 -2.21
CA ALA A 604 5.95 11.55 -3.49
C ALA A 604 6.45 12.38 -4.68
N GLN A 605 6.88 13.62 -4.43
CA GLN A 605 7.51 14.42 -5.48
C GLN A 605 8.95 13.92 -5.68
N ASN A 606 9.15 13.02 -6.66
CA ASN A 606 10.49 12.57 -7.03
C ASN A 606 11.33 13.78 -7.45
N SER A 607 12.33 14.12 -6.67
CA SER A 607 13.14 15.32 -6.87
C SER A 607 14.20 15.17 -7.97
N GLY A 608 14.22 14.02 -8.69
CA GLY A 608 15.24 13.79 -9.70
C GLY A 608 16.65 13.84 -9.11
N GLU A 609 16.85 13.20 -7.95
CA GLU A 609 18.20 13.11 -7.38
C GLU A 609 19.15 12.56 -8.43
N PRO A 610 20.27 13.25 -8.69
CA PRO A 610 21.22 12.77 -9.68
C PRO A 610 21.78 11.42 -9.20
N LEU A 611 21.53 10.39 -10.00
CA LEU A 611 22.22 9.12 -9.83
C LEU A 611 23.69 9.35 -10.13
N CYS A 612 24.57 8.73 -9.37
CA CYS A 612 26.02 8.90 -9.57
C CYS A 612 26.40 8.40 -10.98
N GLU A 613 27.05 9.24 -11.78
CA GLU A 613 27.57 8.85 -13.09
C GLU A 613 28.61 7.74 -12.93
N GLY A 614 28.52 6.72 -13.79
CA GLY A 614 29.47 5.61 -13.82
C GLY A 614 29.25 4.50 -12.80
N VAL A 615 28.18 4.58 -11.99
CA VAL A 615 27.80 3.49 -11.07
C VAL A 615 26.91 2.49 -11.82
N ASP A 616 27.26 1.21 -11.75
CA ASP A 616 26.41 0.11 -12.23
C ASP A 616 25.38 -0.25 -11.15
N TYR A 617 24.12 0.08 -11.40
CA TYR A 617 22.99 -0.24 -10.51
C TYR A 617 22.38 -1.63 -10.80
N GLY A 618 22.99 -2.44 -11.64
CA GLY A 618 22.51 -3.77 -12.02
C GLY A 618 21.22 -3.75 -12.85
N VAL A 619 20.79 -4.93 -13.28
CA VAL A 619 19.60 -5.12 -14.14
C VAL A 619 18.45 -5.66 -13.30
N ARG A 620 17.25 -5.07 -13.48
CA ARG A 620 16.01 -5.52 -12.86
C ARG A 620 15.73 -6.99 -13.18
N GLN A 621 15.47 -7.78 -12.16
CA GLN A 621 15.06 -9.18 -12.32
C GLN A 621 13.62 -9.26 -12.85
N LYS A 622 13.42 -10.12 -13.85
CA LYS A 622 12.08 -10.36 -14.40
C LYS A 622 11.38 -11.49 -13.63
N MET A 623 10.07 -11.35 -13.42
CA MET A 623 9.24 -12.42 -12.88
C MET A 623 9.23 -13.61 -13.86
N PRO A 624 9.60 -14.82 -13.43
CA PRO A 624 9.41 -16.01 -14.24
C PRO A 624 7.92 -16.30 -14.47
N MET A 625 7.57 -16.59 -15.70
CA MET A 625 6.18 -16.84 -16.11
C MET A 625 6.06 -18.10 -16.95
N LEU A 626 4.87 -18.72 -16.94
CA LEU A 626 4.52 -19.75 -17.91
C LEU A 626 4.49 -19.16 -19.33
N ALA A 627 4.93 -19.95 -20.31
CA ALA A 627 4.87 -19.53 -21.72
C ALA A 627 3.42 -19.26 -22.15
N PRO A 628 3.16 -18.23 -23.02
CA PRO A 628 1.81 -17.85 -23.43
C PRO A 628 0.95 -19.03 -23.93
N GLU A 629 1.54 -19.94 -24.73
CA GLU A 629 0.86 -21.12 -25.27
C GLU A 629 0.45 -22.12 -24.19
N VAL A 630 1.08 -22.12 -23.02
CA VAL A 630 0.71 -22.97 -21.89
C VAL A 630 -0.31 -22.25 -21.01
N ARG A 631 -0.03 -20.99 -20.65
CA ARG A 631 -0.81 -20.26 -19.66
C ARG A 631 -2.24 -19.95 -20.10
N LYS A 632 -2.49 -19.75 -21.40
CA LYS A 632 -3.84 -19.50 -21.96
C LYS A 632 -4.80 -20.70 -21.85
N HIS A 633 -4.32 -21.89 -21.52
CA HIS A 633 -5.11 -23.13 -21.41
C HIS A 633 -5.24 -23.65 -19.97
N THR A 634 -4.77 -22.89 -18.98
CA THR A 634 -4.79 -23.32 -17.58
C THR A 634 -5.28 -22.22 -16.64
N PHE A 635 -5.90 -22.63 -15.54
CA PHE A 635 -6.18 -21.76 -14.39
C PHE A 635 -5.09 -21.82 -13.31
N GLU A 636 -4.02 -22.60 -13.52
CA GLU A 636 -2.85 -22.62 -12.65
C GLU A 636 -2.14 -21.25 -12.67
N PRO A 637 -1.42 -20.88 -11.58
CA PRO A 637 -0.71 -19.62 -11.49
C PRO A 637 0.23 -19.38 -12.68
N THR A 638 0.08 -18.25 -13.35
CA THR A 638 0.89 -17.89 -14.52
C THR A 638 2.27 -17.37 -14.15
N GLU A 639 2.41 -16.70 -13.01
CA GLU A 639 3.66 -16.23 -12.45
C GLU A 639 4.24 -17.24 -11.45
N LEU A 640 5.52 -17.56 -11.58
CA LEU A 640 6.17 -18.64 -10.83
C LEU A 640 6.87 -18.20 -9.54
N GLY A 641 6.99 -16.88 -9.31
CA GLY A 641 7.72 -16.31 -8.16
C GLY A 641 9.23 -16.25 -8.36
N TYR A 642 9.92 -15.51 -7.49
CA TYR A 642 11.38 -15.38 -7.52
C TYR A 642 12.08 -16.55 -6.82
N THR A 643 13.23 -16.96 -7.38
CA THR A 643 14.20 -17.81 -6.68
C THR A 643 14.96 -16.98 -5.61
N LEU A 644 15.70 -17.66 -4.73
CA LEU A 644 16.58 -17.00 -3.76
C LEU A 644 17.63 -16.14 -4.48
N GLU A 645 18.25 -16.63 -5.53
CA GLU A 645 19.25 -15.90 -6.31
C GLU A 645 18.66 -14.62 -6.93
N GLN A 646 17.47 -14.71 -7.51
CA GLN A 646 16.79 -13.56 -8.11
C GLN A 646 16.42 -12.50 -7.07
N VAL A 647 15.90 -12.91 -5.92
CA VAL A 647 15.51 -11.93 -4.87
C VAL A 647 16.73 -11.25 -4.27
N THR A 648 17.82 -11.99 -4.02
CA THR A 648 19.07 -11.42 -3.48
C THR A 648 19.67 -10.43 -4.47
N ALA A 649 19.77 -10.80 -5.76
CA ALA A 649 20.29 -9.92 -6.81
C ALA A 649 19.43 -8.65 -6.96
N GLU A 650 18.08 -8.75 -6.85
CA GLU A 650 17.20 -7.60 -6.95
C GLU A 650 17.23 -6.72 -5.71
N ALA A 651 17.28 -7.31 -4.52
CA ALA A 651 17.29 -6.59 -3.25
C ALA A 651 18.61 -5.81 -3.03
N ASP A 652 19.74 -6.33 -3.53
CA ASP A 652 21.05 -5.67 -3.43
C ASP A 652 21.10 -4.34 -4.21
N ARG A 653 20.28 -4.19 -5.25
CA ARG A 653 20.15 -2.96 -6.03
C ARG A 653 19.51 -1.79 -5.28
N CYS A 654 18.87 -2.05 -4.12
CA CYS A 654 18.10 -1.04 -3.39
C CYS A 654 19.00 0.02 -2.76
N LEU A 655 18.81 1.29 -3.13
CA LEU A 655 19.59 2.44 -2.63
C LEU A 655 19.18 2.89 -1.22
N ARG A 656 18.12 2.34 -0.63
CA ARG A 656 17.60 2.71 0.71
C ARG A 656 17.43 4.22 0.88
N CYS A 657 16.61 4.82 0.03
CA CYS A 657 16.38 6.26 -0.07
C CYS A 657 15.55 6.80 1.11
N HIS A 658 16.06 6.67 2.34
CA HIS A 658 15.40 7.20 3.53
C HIS A 658 15.52 8.73 3.57
N ARG A 659 14.40 9.41 3.83
CA ARG A 659 14.28 10.88 3.87
C ARG A 659 13.53 11.29 5.13
N PRO A 660 14.26 11.59 6.22
CA PRO A 660 13.64 12.02 7.47
C PRO A 660 13.00 13.40 7.34
N ILE A 661 11.83 13.54 7.97
CA ILE A 661 11.11 14.80 8.14
C ILE A 661 10.77 14.93 9.61
N LEU A 662 11.02 16.10 10.17
CA LEU A 662 10.64 16.48 11.52
C LEU A 662 9.80 17.73 11.48
N VAL A 663 8.67 17.72 12.17
CA VAL A 663 7.74 18.85 12.26
C VAL A 663 7.58 19.25 13.73
N ALA A 664 7.69 20.54 14.02
CA ALA A 664 7.35 21.17 15.30
C ALA A 664 6.03 21.95 15.15
N TYR A 665 5.13 21.80 16.13
CA TYR A 665 3.79 22.40 16.16
C TYR A 665 3.63 23.41 17.29
#